data_864dfcad2d512aaae3eda8db03dd02b3
#
_entry.id   864dfcad2d512aaae3eda8db03dd02b3
#
_cell.length_a   1.000
_cell.length_b   1.000
_cell.length_c   1.000
_cell.angle_alpha   90.00
_cell.angle_beta   90.00
_cell.angle_gamma   90.00
#
_symmetry.space_group_name_H-M   'P 1'
#
loop_
_entity.id
_entity.type
_entity.pdbx_description
1 polymer ?
#
loop_
_entity_poly.entity_id
_entity_poly.type
_entity_poly.pdbx_seq_one_letter_code
_entity_poly.pdbx_strand_id
1 'polypeptide(L)'
;MRLRIYIISVVALVGFSISGMACGIGGEDPKDYLLFRVFDSSINMIDWEVDQLEDSPDPEVQKYLKLARDCEKLRYFRDSKWYYPTKEVDVVHCSLEEVLAEALAYKGSKLRDRYALQAARAMFSLGKFREMREWWTKTEGRIKDEKIRKNIEGYVAGAMYRTGDEEKALEYYTSIGDISSIIYCLKNKGDYAGDRSLLDYAVVHCPDDPSIIAILQDYIRNLEVYADFHQRNGRVDACYKMCMNAVANSEDPAPWLYSAAFLKNQMGQPYVASNILARAERCAKTDFIKESIKVLRILIDAQVSTYNQAYERKLLDELKWLDGKIANNITDEVRKTTMEMTRLKYGFSYYYWNDMMRKIVIGTVVPRMIEAGKAPIALLLANYADNRLLSLVGEVEFSYSWQKPAIKMNLDDYRKKKNNSTDLSTIVNEYRSERGIFNNVDFSNHYFNLLDTISVSSVLGYEKLLMSYTSELETFLYKRSYINMEYLWDLIGTRYLRDCNYDKAVTYLSKVSDDYQKTLNTYYYMNRLPFSYDRRYGEFIPNYKLDFARKMSEYHMIASTCTDPDIVGDALIKIGIGMRNSLEFCWALTHYKWTYDDPRFEWNGSSVWHDKAQRTLSKGLNSMTNKNACDVLANYY
;
A
#
# COMPACT_ATOMS: atom_id res chain seq x y z
N MET A 1 12.83 6.48 25.36
CA MET A 1 11.59 7.02 24.76
C MET A 1 11.83 8.03 23.65
N ARG A 2 12.65 9.05 23.77
CA ARG A 2 13.14 9.77 22.56
C ARG A 2 13.86 8.82 21.59
N LEU A 3 14.49 7.77 22.09
CA LEU A 3 15.06 6.69 21.25
C LEU A 3 13.98 5.81 20.61
N ARG A 4 12.87 5.48 21.31
CA ARG A 4 11.72 4.73 20.72
C ARG A 4 10.93 5.58 19.72
N ILE A 5 10.77 6.86 19.98
CA ILE A 5 10.16 7.83 19.05
C ILE A 5 11.15 8.19 17.93
N TYR A 6 12.44 8.23 18.16
CA TYR A 6 13.43 8.38 17.10
C TYR A 6 13.70 7.07 16.34
N ILE A 7 13.57 5.91 16.96
CA ILE A 7 13.64 4.63 16.24
C ILE A 7 12.33 4.39 15.49
N ILE A 8 11.17 4.69 16.05
CA ILE A 8 9.89 4.76 15.33
C ILE A 8 9.88 5.96 14.38
N SER A 9 10.46 7.11 14.72
CA SER A 9 10.59 8.26 13.82
C SER A 9 11.77 8.16 12.86
N VAL A 10 12.79 7.35 13.08
CA VAL A 10 13.86 7.10 12.10
C VAL A 10 13.52 5.89 11.23
N VAL A 11 12.86 4.87 11.72
CA VAL A 11 12.15 3.88 10.89
C VAL A 11 10.90 4.50 10.24
N ALA A 12 10.20 5.40 10.89
CA ALA A 12 9.18 6.25 10.27
C ALA A 12 9.79 7.41 9.45
N LEU A 13 10.93 8.02 9.74
CA LEU A 13 11.57 9.04 8.90
C LEU A 13 12.38 8.46 7.75
N VAL A 14 12.85 7.24 7.80
CA VAL A 14 13.28 6.49 6.61
C VAL A 14 12.06 5.92 5.86
N GLY A 15 11.03 5.50 6.54
CA GLY A 15 9.68 5.26 5.99
C GLY A 15 8.94 6.56 5.62
N PHE A 16 9.09 7.69 6.34
CA PHE A 16 8.46 9.00 6.06
C PHE A 16 9.28 9.94 5.18
N SER A 17 10.56 9.76 4.97
CA SER A 17 11.21 10.42 3.82
C SER A 17 10.85 9.76 2.49
N ILE A 18 10.37 8.53 2.51
CA ILE A 18 9.74 7.85 1.38
C ILE A 18 8.24 8.19 1.31
N SER A 19 7.55 8.35 2.43
CA SER A 19 6.13 8.74 2.51
C SER A 19 5.90 10.25 2.72
N GLY A 20 6.92 11.06 2.89
CA GLY A 20 6.83 12.53 2.87
C GLY A 20 6.53 13.11 1.47
N MET A 21 6.52 12.26 0.43
CA MET A 21 5.90 12.55 -0.87
C MET A 21 4.45 12.06 -0.99
N ALA A 22 3.94 11.34 0.00
CA ALA A 22 2.59 10.77 -0.02
C ALA A 22 1.51 11.68 0.59
N CYS A 23 1.64 12.99 0.45
CA CYS A 23 0.49 13.88 0.43
C CYS A 23 -0.08 14.05 -0.98
N GLY A 24 0.30 13.21 -1.91
CA GLY A 24 -0.30 13.07 -3.23
C GLY A 24 -1.17 11.82 -3.25
N ILE A 25 -2.42 12.03 -3.33
CA ILE A 25 -3.56 11.14 -3.50
C ILE A 25 -3.43 10.39 -4.84
N GLY A 26 -2.50 9.47 -4.89
CA GLY A 26 -2.32 8.54 -6.00
C GLY A 26 -1.63 7.31 -5.42
N GLY A 27 -2.24 6.14 -5.53
CA GLY A 27 -1.62 4.90 -5.09
C GLY A 27 -0.19 4.81 -5.65
N GLU A 28 0.78 4.51 -4.81
CA GLU A 28 2.18 4.33 -5.22
C GLU A 28 2.25 3.38 -6.42
N ASP A 29 3.02 3.75 -7.45
CA ASP A 29 3.22 2.84 -8.58
C ASP A 29 3.91 1.57 -8.05
N PRO A 30 3.37 0.37 -8.31
CA PRO A 30 4.01 -0.87 -7.84
C PRO A 30 5.47 -1.04 -8.25
N LYS A 31 5.91 -0.35 -9.29
CA LYS A 31 7.34 -0.32 -9.68
C LYS A 31 8.22 0.31 -8.60
N ASP A 32 7.67 1.24 -7.81
CA ASP A 32 8.39 2.00 -6.80
C ASP A 32 8.48 1.30 -5.44
N TYR A 33 7.77 0.17 -5.26
CA TYR A 33 7.87 -0.61 -4.02
C TYR A 33 9.30 -1.11 -3.79
N LEU A 34 9.76 -1.00 -2.53
CA LEU A 34 11.11 -1.40 -2.16
C LEU A 34 11.25 -2.92 -2.10
N LEU A 35 12.10 -3.45 -2.97
CA LEU A 35 12.39 -4.88 -3.02
C LEU A 35 13.54 -5.28 -2.10
N PHE A 36 14.52 -4.41 -1.93
CA PHE A 36 15.77 -4.78 -1.29
C PHE A 36 15.59 -5.13 0.19
N ARG A 37 15.95 -6.36 0.55
CA ARG A 37 15.82 -6.92 1.89
C ARG A 37 16.97 -7.87 2.18
N VAL A 38 17.95 -7.43 2.97
CA VAL A 38 19.17 -8.20 3.29
C VAL A 38 19.37 -8.42 4.77
N PHE A 39 18.78 -7.57 5.62
CA PHE A 39 18.85 -7.65 7.07
C PHE A 39 17.52 -8.09 7.67
N ASP A 40 17.57 -9.12 8.51
CA ASP A 40 16.43 -9.59 9.28
C ASP A 40 16.32 -8.80 10.59
N SER A 41 15.33 -7.93 10.68
CA SER A 41 15.10 -7.11 11.88
C SER A 41 14.71 -7.92 13.13
N SER A 42 14.32 -9.18 12.98
CA SER A 42 14.06 -10.09 14.10
C SER A 42 15.33 -10.48 14.87
N ILE A 43 16.50 -10.26 14.25
CA ILE A 43 17.81 -10.44 14.90
C ILE A 43 18.06 -9.39 16.00
N ASN A 44 17.31 -8.30 16.03
CA ASN A 44 17.42 -7.32 17.11
C ASN A 44 16.93 -7.94 18.42
N MET A 45 17.87 -8.36 19.27
CA MET A 45 17.69 -9.29 20.40
C MET A 45 17.02 -8.69 21.63
N ILE A 46 16.67 -7.39 21.63
CA ILE A 46 16.03 -6.78 22.79
C ILE A 46 14.51 -6.92 22.69
N ASP A 47 13.96 -7.72 23.59
CA ASP A 47 12.53 -7.78 23.85
C ASP A 47 12.15 -6.65 24.82
N TRP A 48 11.60 -5.55 24.25
CA TRP A 48 11.16 -4.39 25.02
C TRP A 48 9.84 -4.61 25.77
N GLU A 49 9.14 -5.72 25.51
CA GLU A 49 7.86 -6.08 26.13
C GLU A 49 8.01 -7.10 27.27
N VAL A 50 9.24 -7.36 27.68
CA VAL A 50 9.60 -8.40 28.66
C VAL A 50 8.95 -8.25 30.03
N ASP A 51 8.48 -7.08 30.39
CA ASP A 51 7.84 -6.84 31.69
C ASP A 51 6.31 -7.06 31.69
N GLN A 52 5.74 -7.57 30.62
CA GLN A 52 4.34 -7.97 30.61
C GLN A 52 4.11 -9.12 31.61
N LEU A 53 3.20 -8.90 32.54
CA LEU A 53 2.70 -9.90 33.46
C LEU A 53 1.25 -10.17 33.15
N GLU A 54 0.86 -11.45 33.21
CA GLU A 54 -0.55 -11.82 33.17
C GLU A 54 -1.28 -11.27 34.39
N ASP A 55 -2.57 -10.94 34.21
CA ASP A 55 -3.42 -10.50 35.30
C ASP A 55 -3.48 -11.60 36.38
N SER A 56 -3.06 -11.27 37.58
CA SER A 56 -3.00 -12.15 38.73
C SER A 56 -3.84 -11.58 39.87
N PRO A 57 -4.57 -12.39 40.64
CA PRO A 57 -5.30 -11.93 41.81
C PRO A 57 -4.39 -11.49 42.98
N ASP A 58 -3.08 -11.68 42.86
CA ASP A 58 -2.11 -11.27 43.89
C ASP A 58 -2.07 -9.74 44.01
N PRO A 59 -2.34 -9.17 45.21
CA PRO A 59 -2.38 -7.74 45.40
C PRO A 59 -1.05 -7.04 45.07
N GLU A 60 0.09 -7.72 45.29
CA GLU A 60 1.40 -7.19 44.96
C GLU A 60 1.61 -7.06 43.45
N VAL A 61 1.15 -8.06 42.69
CA VAL A 61 1.16 -8.05 41.22
C VAL A 61 0.24 -6.98 40.69
N GLN A 62 -1.00 -6.87 41.21
CA GLN A 62 -1.95 -5.85 40.81
C GLN A 62 -1.41 -4.42 41.04
N LYS A 63 -0.76 -4.20 42.20
CA LYS A 63 -0.10 -2.92 42.50
C LYS A 63 0.99 -2.59 41.49
N TYR A 64 1.82 -3.58 41.13
CA TYR A 64 2.85 -3.43 40.12
C TYR A 64 2.25 -3.14 38.72
N LEU A 65 1.24 -3.89 38.30
CA LEU A 65 0.59 -3.70 37.01
C LEU A 65 0.01 -2.30 36.87
N LYS A 66 -0.59 -1.76 37.94
CA LYS A 66 -1.04 -0.37 37.97
C LYS A 66 0.11 0.60 37.75
N LEU A 67 1.19 0.46 38.51
CA LEU A 67 2.40 1.30 38.37
C LEU A 67 2.98 1.24 36.96
N ALA A 68 3.09 0.05 36.39
CA ALA A 68 3.63 -0.15 35.05
C ALA A 68 2.75 0.51 33.96
N ARG A 69 1.41 0.35 34.05
CA ARG A 69 0.44 1.01 33.15
C ARG A 69 0.49 2.53 33.27
N ASP A 70 0.57 3.05 34.49
CA ASP A 70 0.68 4.50 34.73
C ASP A 70 2.02 5.05 34.18
N CYS A 71 3.11 4.34 34.39
CA CYS A 71 4.42 4.70 33.82
C CYS A 71 4.38 4.73 32.28
N GLU A 72 3.76 3.75 31.65
CA GLU A 72 3.64 3.68 30.20
C GLU A 72 2.79 4.83 29.65
N LYS A 73 1.61 5.07 30.23
CA LYS A 73 0.72 6.17 29.85
C LYS A 73 1.43 7.52 29.96
N LEU A 74 2.06 7.82 31.10
CA LEU A 74 2.77 9.09 31.33
C LEU A 74 3.93 9.31 30.36
N ARG A 75 4.62 8.24 29.98
CA ARG A 75 5.69 8.30 28.99
C ARG A 75 5.17 8.59 27.59
N TYR A 76 4.03 8.02 27.23
CA TYR A 76 3.43 8.18 25.91
C TYR A 76 2.88 9.60 25.72
N PHE A 77 2.17 10.15 26.71
CA PHE A 77 1.53 11.47 26.60
C PHE A 77 2.52 12.66 26.59
N ARG A 78 3.71 12.50 27.14
CA ARG A 78 4.69 13.60 27.22
C ARG A 78 5.25 14.02 25.86
N ASP A 79 5.18 13.15 24.86
CA ASP A 79 5.83 13.36 23.56
C ASP A 79 4.89 13.61 22.38
N SER A 80 3.56 13.51 22.54
CA SER A 80 2.63 13.71 21.43
C SER A 80 1.91 15.06 21.52
N LYS A 81 2.50 16.10 20.94
CA LYS A 81 1.82 17.41 20.72
C LYS A 81 0.66 17.34 19.71
N TRP A 82 0.44 16.21 19.06
CA TRP A 82 -0.49 16.00 17.96
C TRP A 82 -1.58 14.95 18.25
N TYR A 83 -1.73 14.52 19.51
CA TYR A 83 -2.74 13.53 19.86
C TYR A 83 -4.07 14.20 20.18
N TYR A 84 -5.09 13.93 19.38
CA TYR A 84 -6.47 14.28 19.71
C TYR A 84 -7.11 13.07 20.41
N PRO A 85 -7.45 13.16 21.70
CA PRO A 85 -8.09 12.05 22.41
C PRO A 85 -9.47 11.78 21.82
N THR A 86 -9.65 10.60 21.24
CA THR A 86 -10.93 10.15 20.64
C THR A 86 -11.83 9.39 21.63
N LYS A 87 -11.33 9.12 22.84
CA LYS A 87 -12.06 8.48 23.94
C LYS A 87 -11.74 9.21 25.24
N GLU A 88 -12.62 9.07 26.25
CA GLU A 88 -12.27 9.42 27.62
C GLU A 88 -10.97 8.71 27.98
N VAL A 89 -9.92 9.48 28.08
CA VAL A 89 -8.61 8.97 28.49
C VAL A 89 -8.74 8.70 29.97
N ASP A 90 -8.48 7.47 30.41
CA ASP A 90 -8.28 7.20 31.82
C ASP A 90 -7.25 8.18 32.35
N VAL A 91 -7.70 9.14 33.12
CA VAL A 91 -6.82 10.20 33.66
C VAL A 91 -5.86 9.53 34.61
N VAL A 92 -4.56 9.62 34.33
CA VAL A 92 -3.53 9.16 35.24
C VAL A 92 -3.36 10.24 36.32
N HIS A 93 -3.71 9.91 37.53
CA HIS A 93 -3.67 10.83 38.67
C HIS A 93 -2.31 10.88 39.40
N CYS A 94 -1.25 10.40 38.75
CA CYS A 94 0.10 10.44 39.31
C CYS A 94 1.12 11.03 38.31
N SER A 95 2.26 11.47 38.79
CA SER A 95 3.38 11.97 37.99
C SER A 95 4.45 10.90 37.76
N LEU A 96 5.34 11.12 36.78
CA LEU A 96 6.52 10.24 36.59
C LEU A 96 7.47 10.26 37.78
N GLU A 97 7.52 11.36 38.53
CA GLU A 97 8.28 11.49 39.79
C GLU A 97 7.71 10.58 40.86
N GLU A 98 6.39 10.49 41.00
CA GLU A 98 5.73 9.59 41.95
C GLU A 98 5.94 8.12 41.55
N VAL A 99 5.82 7.79 40.25
CA VAL A 99 6.14 6.46 39.72
C VAL A 99 7.59 6.09 40.06
N LEU A 100 8.54 7.01 39.86
CA LEU A 100 9.93 6.78 40.17
C LEU A 100 10.14 6.54 41.69
N ALA A 101 9.52 7.39 42.53
CA ALA A 101 9.63 7.27 43.98
C ALA A 101 9.08 5.93 44.48
N GLU A 102 7.91 5.51 43.99
CA GLU A 102 7.31 4.21 44.33
C GLU A 102 8.16 3.04 43.83
N ALA A 103 8.68 3.11 42.63
CA ALA A 103 9.55 2.07 42.08
C ALA A 103 10.83 1.89 42.86
N LEU A 104 11.46 2.99 43.28
CA LEU A 104 12.69 2.96 44.12
C LEU A 104 12.42 2.53 45.56
N ALA A 105 11.23 2.79 46.11
CA ALA A 105 10.85 2.41 47.48
C ALA A 105 10.52 0.93 47.63
N TYR A 106 10.37 0.17 46.54
CA TYR A 106 10.03 -1.25 46.63
C TYR A 106 11.15 -2.08 47.29
N LYS A 107 10.79 -2.79 48.36
CA LYS A 107 11.74 -3.61 49.16
C LYS A 107 11.51 -5.13 49.00
N GLY A 108 10.44 -5.53 48.33
CA GLY A 108 10.14 -6.94 48.09
C GLY A 108 11.18 -7.63 47.21
N SER A 109 11.23 -8.93 47.25
CA SER A 109 12.11 -9.73 46.38
C SER A 109 11.42 -10.24 45.11
N LYS A 110 10.11 -10.41 45.14
CA LYS A 110 9.33 -11.06 44.11
C LYS A 110 9.31 -10.27 42.79
N LEU A 111 9.13 -8.97 42.83
CA LEU A 111 9.02 -8.09 41.67
C LEU A 111 10.16 -7.06 41.55
N ARG A 112 11.29 -7.30 42.26
CA ARG A 112 12.41 -6.36 42.36
C ARG A 112 12.92 -5.91 40.99
N ASP A 113 13.19 -6.84 40.12
CA ASP A 113 13.77 -6.57 38.80
C ASP A 113 12.78 -5.77 37.95
N ARG A 114 11.50 -6.07 38.07
CA ARG A 114 10.42 -5.35 37.36
C ARG A 114 10.24 -3.91 37.86
N TYR A 115 10.26 -3.70 39.16
CA TYR A 115 10.27 -2.34 39.75
C TYR A 115 11.52 -1.55 39.35
N ALA A 116 12.69 -2.20 39.28
CA ALA A 116 13.90 -1.58 38.77
C ALA A 116 13.78 -1.13 37.32
N LEU A 117 13.10 -1.92 36.46
CA LEU A 117 12.83 -1.52 35.10
C LEU A 117 11.91 -0.29 35.00
N GLN A 118 10.87 -0.20 35.86
CA GLN A 118 10.03 1.00 35.90
C GLN A 118 10.80 2.22 36.40
N ALA A 119 11.69 2.06 37.39
CA ALA A 119 12.58 3.13 37.84
C ALA A 119 13.49 3.63 36.69
N ALA A 120 14.10 2.72 35.93
CA ALA A 120 14.90 3.07 34.76
C ALA A 120 14.07 3.80 33.67
N ARG A 121 12.88 3.32 33.38
CA ARG A 121 11.96 3.96 32.45
C ARG A 121 11.56 5.38 32.87
N ALA A 122 11.22 5.55 34.15
CA ALA A 122 10.86 6.85 34.71
C ALA A 122 12.03 7.82 34.70
N MET A 123 13.20 7.41 35.19
CA MET A 123 14.42 8.26 35.16
C MET A 123 14.78 8.73 33.78
N PHE A 124 14.74 7.81 32.80
CA PHE A 124 15.06 8.14 31.41
C PHE A 124 14.06 9.16 30.84
N SER A 125 12.77 8.96 31.09
CA SER A 125 11.72 9.88 30.62
C SER A 125 11.76 11.24 31.30
N LEU A 126 12.20 11.31 32.55
CA LEU A 126 12.42 12.55 33.31
C LEU A 126 13.71 13.29 32.89
N GLY A 127 14.58 12.67 32.08
CA GLY A 127 15.86 13.24 31.69
C GLY A 127 16.93 13.17 32.82
N LYS A 128 16.72 12.33 33.84
CA LYS A 128 17.64 12.15 34.97
C LYS A 128 18.81 11.22 34.61
N PHE A 129 19.51 11.55 33.51
CA PHE A 129 20.50 10.66 32.91
C PHE A 129 21.73 10.40 33.80
N ARG A 130 22.23 11.43 34.50
CA ARG A 130 23.37 11.27 35.41
C ARG A 130 23.01 10.43 36.64
N GLU A 131 21.88 10.74 37.27
CA GLU A 131 21.34 9.99 38.41
C GLU A 131 21.10 8.52 38.02
N MET A 132 20.63 8.26 36.83
CA MET A 132 20.39 6.91 36.32
C MET A 132 21.70 6.11 36.18
N ARG A 133 22.77 6.71 35.70
CA ARG A 133 24.09 6.06 35.61
C ARG A 133 24.63 5.68 36.98
N GLU A 134 24.55 6.60 37.95
CA GLU A 134 24.97 6.35 39.34
C GLU A 134 24.11 5.30 40.03
N TRP A 135 22.81 5.32 39.80
CA TRP A 135 21.88 4.32 40.30
C TRP A 135 22.19 2.93 39.74
N TRP A 136 22.47 2.84 38.42
CA TRP A 136 22.80 1.57 37.79
C TRP A 136 24.05 0.93 38.38
N THR A 137 25.12 1.64 38.55
CA THR A 137 26.36 1.15 39.15
C THR A 137 26.13 0.48 40.54
N LYS A 138 25.09 0.92 41.27
CA LYS A 138 24.72 0.37 42.57
C LYS A 138 23.73 -0.78 42.50
N THR A 139 23.09 -0.95 41.36
CA THR A 139 21.91 -1.82 41.21
C THR A 139 22.14 -3.00 40.26
N GLU A 140 23.03 -2.89 39.29
CA GLU A 140 23.26 -3.89 38.24
C GLU A 140 23.48 -5.32 38.79
N GLY A 141 24.31 -5.49 39.78
CA GLY A 141 24.61 -6.78 40.41
C GLY A 141 23.44 -7.42 41.19
N ARG A 142 22.31 -6.69 41.33
CA ARG A 142 21.12 -7.16 42.06
C ARG A 142 20.01 -7.66 41.12
N ILE A 143 20.09 -7.34 39.86
CA ILE A 143 19.12 -7.76 38.84
C ILE A 143 19.43 -9.18 38.39
N LYS A 144 18.48 -10.09 38.58
CA LYS A 144 18.64 -11.52 38.32
C LYS A 144 18.05 -11.95 36.97
N ASP A 145 16.95 -11.28 36.54
CA ASP A 145 16.34 -11.55 35.26
C ASP A 145 17.17 -10.91 34.13
N GLU A 146 17.77 -11.76 33.30
CA GLU A 146 18.67 -11.33 32.25
C GLU A 146 17.95 -10.47 31.17
N LYS A 147 16.71 -10.78 30.85
CA LYS A 147 15.93 -10.00 29.87
C LYS A 147 15.64 -8.60 30.39
N ILE A 148 15.21 -8.51 31.65
CA ILE A 148 14.97 -7.22 32.32
C ILE A 148 16.28 -6.44 32.45
N ARG A 149 17.39 -7.11 32.79
CA ARG A 149 18.72 -6.49 32.89
C ARG A 149 19.11 -5.84 31.55
N LYS A 150 19.02 -6.56 30.43
CA LYS A 150 19.29 -6.03 29.08
C LYS A 150 18.43 -4.81 28.75
N ASN A 151 17.15 -4.85 29.12
CA ASN A 151 16.26 -3.69 28.93
C ASN A 151 16.72 -2.46 29.73
N ILE A 152 17.09 -2.65 30.99
CA ILE A 152 17.62 -1.56 31.81
C ILE A 152 18.95 -1.03 31.22
N GLU A 153 19.85 -1.92 30.84
CA GLU A 153 21.11 -1.58 30.16
C GLU A 153 20.91 -0.75 28.91
N GLY A 154 19.88 -1.03 28.12
CA GLY A 154 19.50 -0.22 26.95
C GLY A 154 19.10 1.22 27.33
N TYR A 155 18.34 1.42 28.41
CA TYR A 155 18.05 2.76 28.94
C TYR A 155 19.29 3.45 29.49
N VAL A 156 20.17 2.72 30.18
CA VAL A 156 21.46 3.23 30.73
C VAL A 156 22.38 3.66 29.59
N ALA A 157 22.49 2.84 28.53
CA ALA A 157 23.24 3.21 27.32
C ALA A 157 22.70 4.49 26.70
N GLY A 158 21.35 4.61 26.60
CA GLY A 158 20.72 5.86 26.15
C GLY A 158 21.04 7.07 27.06
N ALA A 159 21.15 6.88 28.36
CA ALA A 159 21.57 7.93 29.31
C ALA A 159 23.06 8.32 29.12
N MET A 160 23.92 7.32 28.85
CA MET A 160 25.33 7.58 28.51
C MET A 160 25.46 8.39 27.25
N TYR A 161 24.75 8.00 26.18
CA TYR A 161 24.71 8.75 24.93
C TYR A 161 24.24 10.21 25.13
N ARG A 162 23.20 10.41 25.95
CA ARG A 162 22.66 11.76 26.27
C ARG A 162 23.58 12.61 27.13
N THR A 163 24.54 12.00 27.82
CA THR A 163 25.53 12.70 28.64
C THR A 163 26.91 12.82 27.97
N GLY A 164 26.99 12.49 26.66
CA GLY A 164 28.21 12.66 25.85
C GLY A 164 29.21 11.49 25.95
N ASP A 165 28.82 10.38 26.53
CA ASP A 165 29.66 9.16 26.65
C ASP A 165 29.26 8.15 25.58
N GLU A 166 29.49 8.54 24.32
CA GLU A 166 29.00 7.80 23.16
C GLU A 166 29.69 6.44 22.99
N GLU A 167 30.97 6.35 23.31
CA GLU A 167 31.73 5.11 23.18
C GLU A 167 31.20 4.03 24.15
N LYS A 168 30.98 4.39 25.40
CA LYS A 168 30.36 3.45 26.35
C LYS A 168 28.93 3.10 26.02
N ALA A 169 28.15 4.06 25.49
CA ALA A 169 26.81 3.77 25.00
C ALA A 169 26.84 2.69 23.93
N LEU A 170 27.78 2.81 22.98
CA LEU A 170 27.94 1.85 21.88
C LEU A 170 28.39 0.48 22.39
N GLU A 171 29.32 0.43 23.38
CA GLU A 171 29.73 -0.82 24.05
C GLU A 171 28.53 -1.54 24.70
N TYR A 172 27.70 -0.81 25.44
CA TYR A 172 26.50 -1.36 26.07
C TYR A 172 25.49 -1.85 25.04
N TYR A 173 25.18 -1.05 24.01
CA TYR A 173 24.28 -1.49 22.94
C TYR A 173 24.77 -2.74 22.22
N THR A 174 26.10 -2.82 22.01
CA THR A 174 26.72 -4.01 21.41
C THR A 174 26.58 -5.24 22.32
N SER A 175 26.85 -5.08 23.64
CA SER A 175 26.76 -6.20 24.59
C SER A 175 25.36 -6.77 24.75
N ILE A 176 24.33 -5.93 24.62
CA ILE A 176 22.92 -6.35 24.70
C ILE A 176 22.31 -6.73 23.35
N GLY A 177 23.04 -6.49 22.24
CA GLY A 177 22.56 -6.81 20.90
C GLY A 177 21.50 -5.83 20.36
N ASP A 178 21.47 -4.57 20.82
CA ASP A 178 20.54 -3.56 20.30
C ASP A 178 21.07 -2.92 19.01
N ILE A 179 20.93 -3.64 17.92
CA ILE A 179 21.40 -3.25 16.59
C ILE A 179 20.79 -1.89 16.16
N SER A 180 19.52 -1.65 16.49
CA SER A 180 18.85 -0.39 16.14
C SER A 180 19.50 0.82 16.80
N SER A 181 19.89 0.69 18.07
CA SER A 181 20.57 1.75 18.79
C SER A 181 22.03 1.91 18.37
N ILE A 182 22.72 0.82 18.00
CA ILE A 182 24.06 0.86 17.39
C ILE A 182 24.01 1.68 16.10
N ILE A 183 23.09 1.36 15.19
CA ILE A 183 22.90 2.09 13.94
C ILE A 183 22.62 3.58 14.20
N TYR A 184 21.77 3.89 15.18
CA TYR A 184 21.47 5.27 15.56
C TYR A 184 22.73 6.03 16.01
N CYS A 185 23.56 5.43 16.86
CA CYS A 185 24.80 6.04 17.31
C CYS A 185 25.78 6.28 16.16
N LEU A 186 25.91 5.32 15.26
CA LEU A 186 26.79 5.42 14.10
C LEU A 186 26.30 6.47 13.09
N LYS A 187 25.00 6.59 12.87
CA LYS A 187 24.39 7.58 11.96
C LYS A 187 24.60 9.02 12.41
N ASN A 188 24.60 9.29 13.69
CA ASN A 188 24.75 10.65 14.20
C ASN A 188 26.20 11.17 14.25
N LYS A 189 27.18 10.30 13.99
CA LYS A 189 28.61 10.68 13.92
C LYS A 189 29.04 11.26 12.56
N GLY A 190 28.21 11.18 11.52
CA GLY A 190 28.51 11.68 10.19
C GLY A 190 27.28 11.98 9.37
N ASP A 191 27.44 12.61 8.20
CA ASP A 191 26.37 12.79 7.23
C ASP A 191 26.07 11.45 6.54
N TYR A 192 25.32 10.61 7.27
CA TYR A 192 25.04 9.23 6.88
C TYR A 192 24.33 9.11 5.52
N ALA A 193 23.54 10.10 5.12
CA ALA A 193 22.79 10.08 3.87
C ALA A 193 23.70 10.07 2.63
N GLY A 194 24.97 10.43 2.80
CA GLY A 194 25.96 10.50 1.73
C GLY A 194 27.31 9.83 2.01
N ASP A 195 27.59 9.53 3.26
CA ASP A 195 28.91 9.02 3.66
C ASP A 195 28.98 7.48 3.64
N ARG A 196 29.69 6.96 2.65
CA ARG A 196 29.99 5.53 2.48
C ARG A 196 31.22 5.10 3.29
N SER A 197 31.94 6.01 3.91
CA SER A 197 33.24 5.75 4.53
C SER A 197 33.18 4.66 5.59
N LEU A 198 32.10 4.63 6.40
CA LEU A 198 31.88 3.59 7.38
C LEU A 198 31.74 2.20 6.74
N LEU A 199 30.94 2.11 5.67
CA LEU A 199 30.76 0.84 4.95
C LEU A 199 32.06 0.41 4.26
N ASP A 200 32.78 1.32 3.61
CA ASP A 200 34.06 1.02 2.96
C ASP A 200 35.10 0.46 3.95
N TYR A 201 35.13 0.97 5.17
CA TYR A 201 35.97 0.42 6.25
C TYR A 201 35.47 -0.96 6.72
N ALA A 202 34.18 -1.05 7.01
CA ALA A 202 33.57 -2.24 7.63
C ALA A 202 33.61 -3.46 6.72
N VAL A 203 33.46 -3.30 5.40
CA VAL A 203 33.54 -4.41 4.43
C VAL A 203 34.89 -5.10 4.37
N VAL A 204 35.94 -4.45 4.87
CA VAL A 204 37.29 -5.03 4.95
C VAL A 204 37.54 -5.69 6.30
N HIS A 205 37.01 -5.10 7.38
CA HIS A 205 37.40 -5.46 8.75
C HIS A 205 36.33 -6.29 9.49
N CYS A 206 35.06 -6.09 9.21
CA CYS A 206 33.94 -6.78 9.90
C CYS A 206 32.72 -6.95 8.97
N PRO A 207 32.86 -7.58 7.79
CA PRO A 207 31.78 -7.67 6.80
C PRO A 207 30.57 -8.49 7.30
N ASP A 208 30.76 -9.40 8.24
CA ASP A 208 29.72 -10.29 8.75
C ASP A 208 29.00 -9.74 10.00
N ASP A 209 29.36 -8.53 10.45
CA ASP A 209 28.66 -7.90 11.58
C ASP A 209 27.22 -7.54 11.20
N PRO A 210 26.21 -8.00 11.98
CA PRO A 210 24.79 -7.73 11.69
C PRO A 210 24.47 -6.24 11.57
N SER A 211 25.15 -5.36 12.31
CA SER A 211 24.93 -3.92 12.24
C SER A 211 25.39 -3.36 10.89
N ILE A 212 26.46 -3.92 10.33
CA ILE A 212 26.95 -3.53 8.99
C ILE A 212 25.99 -3.97 7.90
N ILE A 213 25.44 -5.17 8.01
CA ILE A 213 24.40 -5.65 7.06
C ILE A 213 23.13 -4.79 7.16
N ALA A 214 22.75 -4.35 8.38
CA ALA A 214 21.63 -3.43 8.56
C ALA A 214 21.88 -2.04 7.94
N ILE A 215 23.10 -1.50 8.12
CA ILE A 215 23.51 -0.24 7.50
C ILE A 215 23.53 -0.37 5.95
N LEU A 216 24.04 -1.48 5.44
CA LEU A 216 24.01 -1.79 4.02
C LEU A 216 22.58 -1.80 3.47
N GLN A 217 21.64 -2.40 4.21
CA GLN A 217 20.23 -2.41 3.82
C GLN A 217 19.68 -1.00 3.66
N ASP A 218 19.90 -0.13 4.66
CA ASP A 218 19.44 1.25 4.61
C ASP A 218 20.09 2.02 3.46
N TYR A 219 21.38 1.84 3.25
CA TYR A 219 22.12 2.50 2.17
C TYR A 219 21.59 2.09 0.79
N ILE A 220 21.41 0.78 0.56
CA ILE A 220 20.92 0.29 -0.75
C ILE A 220 19.43 0.65 -0.94
N ARG A 221 18.59 0.66 0.09
CA ARG A 221 17.21 1.16 -0.03
C ARG A 221 17.14 2.62 -0.45
N ASN A 222 18.03 3.46 0.08
CA ASN A 222 18.15 4.84 -0.40
C ASN A 222 18.55 4.90 -1.87
N LEU A 223 19.48 4.02 -2.32
CA LEU A 223 19.82 3.92 -3.73
C LEU A 223 18.64 3.41 -4.58
N GLU A 224 17.82 2.51 -4.06
CA GLU A 224 16.61 2.00 -4.74
C GLU A 224 15.60 3.12 -4.99
N VAL A 225 15.35 3.98 -3.99
CA VAL A 225 14.44 5.13 -4.11
C VAL A 225 14.92 6.16 -5.13
N TYR A 226 16.23 6.42 -5.16
CA TYR A 226 16.83 7.47 -5.99
C TYR A 226 17.72 6.87 -7.10
N ALA A 227 17.37 5.71 -7.62
CA ALA A 227 18.20 4.94 -8.56
C ALA A 227 18.69 5.77 -9.75
N ASP A 228 17.82 6.53 -10.40
CA ASP A 228 18.18 7.35 -11.57
C ASP A 228 19.19 8.43 -11.23
N PHE A 229 19.01 9.10 -10.08
CA PHE A 229 19.96 10.12 -9.61
C PHE A 229 21.29 9.52 -9.21
N HIS A 230 21.27 8.39 -8.50
CA HIS A 230 22.48 7.73 -8.02
C HIS A 230 23.26 7.03 -9.13
N GLN A 231 22.58 6.54 -10.17
CA GLN A 231 23.22 5.99 -11.37
C GLN A 231 24.03 7.06 -12.09
N ARG A 232 23.44 8.24 -12.31
CA ARG A 232 24.14 9.39 -12.94
C ARG A 232 25.39 9.79 -12.16
N ASN A 233 25.38 9.67 -10.84
CA ASN A 233 26.51 10.01 -9.98
C ASN A 233 27.48 8.85 -9.74
N GLY A 234 27.29 7.68 -10.36
CA GLY A 234 28.12 6.50 -10.20
C GLY A 234 28.01 5.80 -8.83
N ARG A 235 27.08 6.20 -7.97
CA ARG A 235 26.93 5.66 -6.60
C ARG A 235 26.51 4.20 -6.60
N VAL A 236 25.65 3.78 -7.51
CA VAL A 236 25.19 2.39 -7.63
C VAL A 236 26.36 1.47 -8.02
N ASP A 237 27.16 1.88 -9.01
CA ASP A 237 28.36 1.12 -9.44
C ASP A 237 29.42 1.06 -8.33
N ALA A 238 29.62 2.17 -7.61
CA ALA A 238 30.56 2.20 -6.49
C ALA A 238 30.10 1.28 -5.34
N CYS A 239 28.80 1.24 -5.02
CA CYS A 239 28.23 0.31 -4.04
C CYS A 239 28.36 -1.14 -4.51
N TYR A 240 28.11 -1.43 -5.78
CA TYR A 240 28.33 -2.76 -6.36
C TYR A 240 29.79 -3.23 -6.16
N LYS A 241 30.78 -2.38 -6.48
CA LYS A 241 32.20 -2.70 -6.27
C LYS A 241 32.54 -2.96 -4.81
N MET A 242 31.98 -2.17 -3.90
CA MET A 242 32.11 -2.37 -2.45
C MET A 242 31.55 -3.74 -2.03
N CYS A 243 30.32 -4.09 -2.46
CA CYS A 243 29.74 -5.39 -2.16
C CYS A 243 30.60 -6.55 -2.69
N MET A 244 31.14 -6.42 -3.91
CA MET A 244 32.02 -7.45 -4.48
C MET A 244 33.36 -7.57 -3.73
N ASN A 245 33.85 -6.48 -3.15
CA ASN A 245 35.04 -6.50 -2.28
C ASN A 245 34.76 -7.23 -0.95
N ALA A 246 33.59 -6.95 -0.34
CA ALA A 246 33.14 -7.64 0.86
C ALA A 246 33.04 -9.17 0.69
N VAL A 247 32.59 -9.64 -0.47
CA VAL A 247 32.50 -11.08 -0.80
C VAL A 247 33.83 -11.81 -0.58
N ALA A 248 34.97 -11.14 -0.80
CA ALA A 248 36.28 -11.74 -0.65
C ALA A 248 36.73 -11.88 0.82
N ASN A 249 36.15 -11.07 1.71
CA ASN A 249 36.54 -10.99 3.13
C ASN A 249 35.48 -11.60 4.07
N SER A 250 34.32 -11.95 3.56
CA SER A 250 33.18 -12.42 4.33
C SER A 250 33.16 -13.96 4.45
N GLU A 251 32.84 -14.46 5.65
CA GLU A 251 32.54 -15.87 5.89
C GLU A 251 31.12 -16.26 5.48
N ASP A 252 30.23 -15.25 5.35
CA ASP A 252 28.87 -15.39 4.81
C ASP A 252 28.65 -14.47 3.61
N PRO A 253 29.17 -14.81 2.42
CA PRO A 253 29.12 -13.93 1.26
C PRO A 253 27.73 -13.78 0.62
N ALA A 254 26.72 -14.54 1.03
CA ALA A 254 25.40 -14.51 0.40
C ALA A 254 24.69 -13.15 0.49
N PRO A 255 24.66 -12.43 1.63
CA PRO A 255 24.09 -11.08 1.72
C PRO A 255 24.74 -10.09 0.75
N TRP A 256 26.07 -10.15 0.62
CA TRP A 256 26.84 -9.27 -0.26
C TRP A 256 26.63 -9.60 -1.75
N LEU A 257 26.61 -10.90 -2.10
CA LEU A 257 26.31 -11.34 -3.46
C LEU A 257 24.87 -10.99 -3.86
N TYR A 258 23.90 -11.16 -2.96
CA TYR A 258 22.52 -10.74 -3.18
C TYR A 258 22.45 -9.23 -3.44
N SER A 259 23.12 -8.44 -2.60
CA SER A 259 23.20 -6.99 -2.75
C SER A 259 23.83 -6.57 -4.10
N ALA A 260 24.92 -7.21 -4.48
CA ALA A 260 25.58 -7.00 -5.77
C ALA A 260 24.68 -7.35 -6.97
N ALA A 261 23.95 -8.47 -6.88
CA ALA A 261 22.98 -8.87 -7.90
C ALA A 261 21.84 -7.86 -8.02
N PHE A 262 21.29 -7.41 -6.89
CA PHE A 262 20.26 -6.39 -6.85
C PHE A 262 20.74 -5.08 -7.54
N LEU A 263 21.92 -4.58 -7.19
CA LEU A 263 22.48 -3.37 -7.79
C LEU A 263 22.70 -3.52 -9.31
N LYS A 264 23.17 -4.69 -9.78
CA LYS A 264 23.29 -4.97 -11.22
C LYS A 264 21.93 -4.99 -11.93
N ASN A 265 20.90 -5.50 -11.27
CA ASN A 265 19.54 -5.43 -11.81
C ASN A 265 19.05 -3.97 -11.91
N GLN A 266 19.30 -3.14 -10.90
CA GLN A 266 18.99 -1.70 -10.92
C GLN A 266 19.74 -0.94 -12.03
N MET A 267 20.93 -1.41 -12.39
CA MET A 267 21.70 -0.85 -13.52
C MET A 267 21.21 -1.35 -14.90
N GLY A 268 20.08 -2.03 -14.98
CA GLY A 268 19.55 -2.58 -16.24
C GLY A 268 20.36 -3.76 -16.79
N GLN A 269 21.07 -4.48 -15.93
CA GLN A 269 21.91 -5.63 -16.31
C GLN A 269 21.38 -6.96 -15.72
N PRO A 270 20.15 -7.37 -16.05
CA PRO A 270 19.48 -8.52 -15.40
C PRO A 270 20.22 -9.85 -15.66
N TYR A 271 20.86 -10.03 -16.78
CA TYR A 271 21.64 -11.26 -17.07
C TYR A 271 22.89 -11.36 -16.19
N VAL A 272 23.58 -10.24 -15.94
CA VAL A 272 24.72 -10.19 -15.01
C VAL A 272 24.23 -10.44 -13.59
N ALA A 273 23.14 -9.79 -13.20
CA ALA A 273 22.49 -9.98 -11.92
C ALA A 273 22.11 -11.45 -11.69
N SER A 274 21.54 -12.13 -12.68
CA SER A 274 21.17 -13.55 -12.63
C SER A 274 22.39 -14.44 -12.31
N ASN A 275 23.54 -14.20 -12.94
CA ASN A 275 24.77 -14.96 -12.71
C ASN A 275 25.32 -14.75 -11.29
N ILE A 276 25.29 -13.53 -10.78
CA ILE A 276 25.72 -13.22 -9.41
C ILE A 276 24.75 -13.84 -8.42
N LEU A 277 23.46 -13.77 -8.67
CA LEU A 277 22.42 -14.33 -7.82
C LEU A 277 22.54 -15.86 -7.70
N ALA A 278 22.90 -16.55 -8.77
CA ALA A 278 23.18 -17.99 -8.73
C ALA A 278 24.38 -18.35 -7.83
N ARG A 279 25.34 -17.44 -7.65
CA ARG A 279 26.41 -17.60 -6.65
C ARG A 279 25.87 -17.41 -5.23
N ALA A 280 25.02 -16.39 -5.01
CA ALA A 280 24.39 -16.12 -3.72
C ALA A 280 23.55 -17.32 -3.27
N GLU A 281 22.76 -17.93 -4.16
CA GLU A 281 21.95 -19.13 -3.88
C GLU A 281 22.76 -20.30 -3.32
N ARG A 282 23.97 -20.53 -3.85
CA ARG A 282 24.83 -21.64 -3.44
C ARG A 282 25.43 -21.50 -2.04
N CYS A 283 25.57 -20.27 -1.55
CA CYS A 283 26.17 -20.00 -0.23
C CYS A 283 25.18 -19.46 0.80
N ALA A 284 23.89 -19.29 0.44
CA ALA A 284 22.87 -18.78 1.34
C ALA A 284 22.61 -19.75 2.51
N LYS A 285 22.89 -19.29 3.74
CA LYS A 285 22.76 -20.08 4.96
C LYS A 285 21.37 -19.97 5.60
N THR A 286 20.82 -18.74 5.68
CA THR A 286 19.55 -18.48 6.36
C THR A 286 18.37 -18.51 5.39
N ASP A 287 17.19 -18.89 5.89
CA ASP A 287 15.96 -18.88 5.09
C ASP A 287 15.57 -17.47 4.68
N PHE A 288 15.83 -16.47 5.52
CA PHE A 288 15.62 -15.06 5.21
C PHE A 288 16.34 -14.63 3.93
N ILE A 289 17.64 -14.95 3.80
CA ILE A 289 18.42 -14.62 2.60
C ILE A 289 17.98 -15.47 1.40
N LYS A 290 17.68 -16.76 1.58
CA LYS A 290 17.13 -17.59 0.52
C LYS A 290 15.84 -17.05 -0.07
N GLU A 291 14.93 -16.56 0.79
CA GLU A 291 13.68 -15.93 0.39
C GLU A 291 13.92 -14.61 -0.37
N SER A 292 14.82 -13.77 0.12
CA SER A 292 15.18 -12.50 -0.53
C SER A 292 15.78 -12.74 -1.92
N ILE A 293 16.68 -13.73 -2.03
CA ILE A 293 17.25 -14.19 -3.30
C ILE A 293 16.14 -14.68 -4.25
N LYS A 294 15.20 -15.49 -3.73
CA LYS A 294 14.09 -16.01 -4.54
C LYS A 294 13.20 -14.90 -5.09
N VAL A 295 12.87 -13.88 -4.30
CA VAL A 295 12.08 -12.73 -4.77
C VAL A 295 12.81 -12.00 -5.91
N LEU A 296 14.11 -11.71 -5.74
CA LEU A 296 14.90 -11.07 -6.80
C LEU A 296 15.00 -11.96 -8.04
N ARG A 297 15.13 -13.28 -7.87
CA ARG A 297 15.12 -14.25 -8.98
C ARG A 297 13.82 -14.17 -9.78
N ILE A 298 12.67 -14.17 -9.11
CA ILE A 298 11.36 -14.07 -9.75
C ILE A 298 11.26 -12.77 -10.55
N LEU A 299 11.71 -11.65 -10.00
CA LEU A 299 11.72 -10.36 -10.72
C LEU A 299 12.62 -10.40 -11.96
N ILE A 300 13.86 -10.91 -11.82
CA ILE A 300 14.80 -11.01 -12.95
C ILE A 300 14.22 -11.93 -14.05
N ASP A 301 13.67 -13.08 -13.66
CA ASP A 301 13.06 -13.99 -14.61
C ASP A 301 11.85 -13.37 -15.33
N ALA A 302 11.03 -12.60 -14.60
CA ALA A 302 9.95 -11.82 -15.19
C ALA A 302 10.45 -10.77 -16.20
N GLN A 303 11.63 -10.20 -15.99
CA GLN A 303 12.23 -9.21 -16.88
C GLN A 303 12.82 -9.80 -18.17
N VAL A 304 13.41 -11.01 -18.09
CA VAL A 304 14.19 -11.57 -19.21
C VAL A 304 13.51 -12.71 -19.96
N SER A 305 12.55 -13.41 -19.35
CA SER A 305 11.92 -14.58 -19.96
C SER A 305 11.03 -14.20 -21.12
N THR A 306 11.03 -14.98 -22.17
CA THR A 306 10.03 -14.90 -23.24
C THR A 306 8.73 -15.55 -22.76
N TYR A 307 7.59 -14.89 -22.99
CA TYR A 307 6.30 -15.44 -22.61
C TYR A 307 5.94 -16.65 -23.50
N ASN A 308 5.98 -17.83 -22.89
CA ASN A 308 5.63 -19.11 -23.49
C ASN A 308 5.07 -20.06 -22.41
N GLN A 309 4.63 -21.25 -22.82
CA GLN A 309 4.03 -22.23 -21.90
C GLN A 309 4.99 -22.65 -20.75
N ALA A 310 6.30 -22.70 -21.01
CA ALA A 310 7.28 -23.04 -19.98
C ALA A 310 7.37 -21.95 -18.92
N TYR A 311 7.42 -20.68 -19.36
CA TYR A 311 7.40 -19.53 -18.44
C TYR A 311 6.06 -19.45 -17.69
N GLU A 312 4.93 -19.74 -18.35
CA GLU A 312 3.61 -19.75 -17.71
C GLU A 312 3.52 -20.72 -16.53
N ARG A 313 4.07 -21.95 -16.70
CA ARG A 313 4.17 -22.92 -15.59
C ARG A 313 5.06 -22.41 -14.46
N LYS A 314 6.23 -21.88 -14.81
CA LYS A 314 7.15 -21.29 -13.83
C LYS A 314 6.50 -20.15 -13.06
N LEU A 315 5.84 -19.23 -13.77
CA LEU A 315 5.10 -18.11 -13.16
C LEU A 315 4.03 -18.63 -12.19
N LEU A 316 3.29 -19.67 -12.54
CA LEU A 316 2.30 -20.26 -11.66
C LEU A 316 2.91 -20.78 -10.35
N ASP A 317 4.07 -21.46 -10.40
CA ASP A 317 4.75 -21.96 -9.21
C ASP A 317 5.30 -20.80 -8.35
N GLU A 318 5.80 -19.76 -8.99
CA GLU A 318 6.27 -18.54 -8.32
C GLU A 318 5.12 -17.78 -7.65
N LEU A 319 3.98 -17.66 -8.32
CA LEU A 319 2.77 -17.04 -7.76
C LEU A 319 2.21 -17.85 -6.59
N LYS A 320 2.17 -19.18 -6.68
CA LYS A 320 1.77 -20.06 -5.57
C LYS A 320 2.66 -19.87 -4.35
N TRP A 321 3.97 -19.72 -4.57
CA TRP A 321 4.92 -19.49 -3.49
C TRP A 321 4.71 -18.11 -2.82
N LEU A 322 4.59 -17.03 -3.61
CA LEU A 322 4.29 -15.69 -3.09
C LEU A 322 2.96 -15.65 -2.34
N ASP A 323 1.93 -16.28 -2.90
CA ASP A 323 0.61 -16.40 -2.30
C ASP A 323 0.66 -17.09 -0.93
N GLY A 324 1.42 -18.18 -0.83
CA GLY A 324 1.67 -18.86 0.44
C GLY A 324 2.38 -17.97 1.45
N LYS A 325 3.34 -17.14 1.00
CA LYS A 325 4.03 -16.18 1.89
C LYS A 325 3.08 -15.10 2.40
N ILE A 326 2.22 -14.57 1.55
CA ILE A 326 1.19 -13.60 1.95
C ILE A 326 0.25 -14.26 2.97
N ALA A 327 -0.29 -15.43 2.67
CA ALA A 327 -1.25 -16.13 3.52
C ALA A 327 -0.68 -16.48 4.90
N ASN A 328 0.56 -16.98 4.95
CA ASN A 328 1.21 -17.38 6.20
C ASN A 328 1.59 -16.20 7.11
N ASN A 329 1.64 -14.97 6.59
CA ASN A 329 1.92 -13.77 7.37
C ASN A 329 0.65 -13.06 7.85
N ILE A 330 -0.55 -13.56 7.52
CA ILE A 330 -1.81 -13.02 8.00
C ILE A 330 -2.19 -13.71 9.31
N THR A 331 -1.90 -13.08 10.43
CA THR A 331 -2.35 -13.52 11.75
C THR A 331 -3.75 -13.00 12.09
N ASP A 332 -4.41 -13.56 13.10
CA ASP A 332 -5.69 -13.06 13.58
C ASP A 332 -5.59 -11.61 14.09
N GLU A 333 -4.43 -11.22 14.61
CA GLU A 333 -4.17 -9.86 15.04
C GLU A 333 -4.10 -8.89 13.84
N VAL A 334 -3.42 -9.28 12.76
CA VAL A 334 -3.36 -8.53 11.50
C VAL A 334 -4.77 -8.34 10.91
N ARG A 335 -5.60 -9.38 10.94
CA ARG A 335 -6.99 -9.31 10.45
C ARG A 335 -7.87 -8.32 11.22
N LYS A 336 -7.55 -8.07 12.49
CA LYS A 336 -8.31 -7.18 13.37
C LYS A 336 -7.84 -5.73 13.35
N THR A 337 -6.70 -5.46 12.74
CA THR A 337 -6.06 -4.15 12.73
C THR A 337 -6.27 -3.48 11.36
N THR A 338 -6.36 -2.14 11.33
CA THR A 338 -6.39 -1.42 10.04
C THR A 338 -5.12 -1.73 9.26
N MET A 339 -5.20 -1.71 7.94
CA MET A 339 -4.04 -2.00 7.10
C MET A 339 -2.90 -1.01 7.35
N GLU A 340 -3.20 0.26 7.55
CA GLU A 340 -2.21 1.29 7.88
C GLU A 340 -1.55 1.02 9.24
N MET A 341 -2.34 0.72 10.27
CA MET A 341 -1.83 0.36 11.59
C MET A 341 -1.00 -0.91 11.54
N THR A 342 -1.39 -1.88 10.72
CA THR A 342 -0.63 -3.11 10.50
C THR A 342 0.73 -2.80 9.90
N ARG A 343 0.81 -1.91 8.91
CA ARG A 343 2.08 -1.47 8.30
C ARG A 343 3.02 -0.85 9.33
N LEU A 344 2.50 0.02 10.19
CA LEU A 344 3.27 0.67 11.25
C LEU A 344 3.69 -0.30 12.36
N LYS A 345 2.82 -1.25 12.74
CA LYS A 345 3.02 -2.15 13.88
C LYS A 345 3.91 -3.34 13.55
N TYR A 346 3.68 -3.97 12.39
CA TYR A 346 4.34 -5.23 12.02
C TYR A 346 5.48 -5.07 11.02
N GLY A 347 5.76 -3.84 10.59
CA GLY A 347 6.84 -3.55 9.66
C GLY A 347 6.62 -4.19 8.29
N PHE A 348 7.73 -4.57 7.65
CA PHE A 348 7.70 -5.02 6.27
C PHE A 348 7.14 -6.42 6.02
N SER A 349 7.02 -7.32 7.03
CA SER A 349 6.81 -8.74 6.75
C SER A 349 5.48 -9.04 6.06
N TYR A 350 4.39 -8.41 6.46
CA TYR A 350 3.08 -8.64 5.85
C TYR A 350 2.94 -7.92 4.50
N TYR A 351 3.21 -6.62 4.49
CA TYR A 351 3.12 -5.81 3.28
C TYR A 351 4.20 -6.13 2.27
N TYR A 352 5.40 -6.50 2.73
CA TYR A 352 6.50 -6.84 1.85
C TYR A 352 6.11 -7.90 0.81
N TRP A 353 5.48 -8.99 1.23
CA TRP A 353 5.09 -10.06 0.31
C TRP A 353 4.00 -9.61 -0.68
N ASN A 354 3.03 -8.84 -0.22
CA ASN A 354 1.99 -8.26 -1.06
C ASN A 354 2.58 -7.22 -2.03
N ASP A 355 3.45 -6.35 -1.54
CA ASP A 355 4.13 -5.35 -2.35
C ASP A 355 5.01 -6.01 -3.43
N MET A 356 5.71 -7.09 -3.09
CA MET A 356 6.51 -7.86 -4.06
C MET A 356 5.65 -8.56 -5.09
N MET A 357 4.53 -9.15 -4.70
CA MET A 357 3.54 -9.68 -5.63
C MET A 357 3.13 -8.60 -6.65
N ARG A 358 2.76 -7.42 -6.17
CA ARG A 358 2.31 -6.32 -7.02
C ARG A 358 3.44 -5.74 -7.88
N LYS A 359 4.64 -5.54 -7.30
CA LYS A 359 5.82 -5.08 -8.05
C LYS A 359 6.17 -6.01 -9.20
N ILE A 360 6.17 -7.31 -8.96
CA ILE A 360 6.50 -8.31 -9.98
C ILE A 360 5.37 -8.42 -10.99
N VAL A 361 4.15 -8.65 -10.55
CA VAL A 361 3.02 -8.91 -11.45
C VAL A 361 2.62 -7.64 -12.20
N ILE A 362 2.23 -6.58 -11.48
CA ILE A 362 1.70 -5.36 -12.10
C ILE A 362 2.83 -4.55 -12.74
N GLY A 363 3.95 -4.40 -12.02
CA GLY A 363 5.07 -3.58 -12.47
C GLY A 363 5.89 -4.20 -13.60
N THR A 364 5.90 -5.54 -13.75
CA THR A 364 6.78 -6.21 -14.70
C THR A 364 6.07 -7.21 -15.62
N VAL A 365 5.32 -8.18 -15.06
CA VAL A 365 4.72 -9.26 -15.88
C VAL A 365 3.60 -8.73 -16.78
N VAL A 366 2.67 -7.97 -16.22
CA VAL A 366 1.49 -7.46 -16.92
C VAL A 366 1.86 -6.62 -18.16
N PRO A 367 2.75 -5.60 -18.08
CA PRO A 367 3.14 -4.83 -19.25
C PRO A 367 3.73 -5.72 -20.36
N ARG A 368 4.63 -6.64 -20.01
CA ARG A 368 5.28 -7.54 -20.97
C ARG A 368 4.32 -8.53 -21.62
N MET A 369 3.32 -9.00 -20.87
CA MET A 369 2.27 -9.86 -21.43
C MET A 369 1.38 -9.09 -22.43
N ILE A 370 1.07 -7.83 -22.14
CA ILE A 370 0.33 -6.97 -23.07
C ILE A 370 1.13 -6.77 -24.36
N GLU A 371 2.43 -6.46 -24.24
CA GLU A 371 3.34 -6.34 -25.39
C GLU A 371 3.43 -7.64 -26.22
N ALA A 372 3.35 -8.79 -25.56
CA ALA A 372 3.31 -10.11 -26.20
C ALA A 372 1.92 -10.49 -26.75
N GLY A 373 0.94 -9.58 -26.75
CA GLY A 373 -0.42 -9.82 -27.23
C GLY A 373 -1.29 -10.70 -26.33
N LYS A 374 -0.90 -10.86 -25.06
CA LYS A 374 -1.60 -11.68 -24.06
C LYS A 374 -2.43 -10.84 -23.07
N ALA A 375 -3.05 -9.79 -23.57
CA ALA A 375 -3.83 -8.85 -22.77
C ALA A 375 -4.92 -9.48 -21.88
N PRO A 376 -5.69 -10.49 -22.29
CA PRO A 376 -6.71 -11.11 -21.46
C PRO A 376 -6.17 -11.69 -20.15
N ILE A 377 -5.10 -12.47 -20.23
CA ILE A 377 -4.49 -13.07 -19.03
C ILE A 377 -3.72 -12.02 -18.20
N ALA A 378 -3.18 -10.98 -18.84
CA ALA A 378 -2.57 -9.85 -18.15
C ALA A 378 -3.59 -9.11 -17.28
N LEU A 379 -4.81 -8.90 -17.76
CA LEU A 379 -5.92 -8.33 -16.99
C LEU A 379 -6.31 -9.21 -15.79
N LEU A 380 -6.35 -10.53 -15.97
CA LEU A 380 -6.64 -11.45 -14.87
C LEU A 380 -5.52 -11.45 -13.82
N LEU A 381 -4.25 -11.35 -14.22
CA LEU A 381 -3.11 -11.19 -13.34
C LEU A 381 -3.16 -9.87 -12.56
N ALA A 382 -3.49 -8.76 -13.22
CA ALA A 382 -3.65 -7.48 -12.57
C ALA A 382 -4.78 -7.50 -11.53
N ASN A 383 -5.92 -8.08 -11.89
CA ASN A 383 -7.04 -8.28 -10.96
C ASN A 383 -6.62 -9.10 -9.73
N TYR A 384 -5.96 -10.23 -9.95
CA TYR A 384 -5.48 -11.09 -8.87
C TYR A 384 -4.52 -10.33 -7.94
N ALA A 385 -3.51 -9.67 -8.48
CA ALA A 385 -2.49 -8.99 -7.69
C ALA A 385 -3.05 -7.82 -6.87
N ASP A 386 -3.96 -7.02 -7.45
CA ASP A 386 -4.60 -5.90 -6.76
C ASP A 386 -5.55 -6.35 -5.63
N ASN A 387 -6.20 -7.50 -5.80
CA ASN A 387 -7.27 -7.92 -4.90
C ASN A 387 -6.88 -9.07 -3.96
N ARG A 388 -5.65 -9.56 -4.07
CA ARG A 388 -5.25 -10.75 -3.30
C ARG A 388 -5.29 -10.55 -1.81
N LEU A 389 -4.79 -9.43 -1.35
CA LEU A 389 -4.79 -9.10 0.07
C LEU A 389 -6.20 -9.08 0.64
N LEU A 390 -7.12 -8.42 -0.05
CA LEU A 390 -8.51 -8.31 0.35
C LEU A 390 -9.19 -9.68 0.45
N SER A 391 -8.90 -10.59 -0.50
CA SER A 391 -9.47 -11.94 -0.50
C SER A 391 -8.98 -12.80 0.66
N LEU A 392 -7.78 -12.51 1.18
CA LEU A 392 -7.19 -13.25 2.30
C LEU A 392 -7.63 -12.71 3.65
N VAL A 393 -7.69 -11.38 3.79
CA VAL A 393 -8.06 -10.75 5.06
C VAL A 393 -9.52 -11.04 5.42
N GLY A 394 -10.42 -11.06 4.44
CA GLY A 394 -11.86 -11.31 4.66
C GLY A 394 -12.58 -10.22 5.44
N GLU A 395 -11.86 -9.41 6.20
CA GLU A 395 -12.35 -8.25 6.94
C GLU A 395 -11.61 -7.00 6.49
N VAL A 396 -12.33 -5.92 6.35
CA VAL A 396 -11.78 -4.61 6.01
C VAL A 396 -12.25 -3.60 7.04
N GLU A 397 -11.31 -2.84 7.55
CA GLU A 397 -11.59 -1.78 8.49
C GLU A 397 -11.67 -0.43 7.76
N PHE A 398 -12.78 0.27 7.96
CA PHE A 398 -13.01 1.59 7.39
C PHE A 398 -12.85 2.66 8.46
N SER A 399 -12.14 3.72 8.16
CA SER A 399 -12.02 4.90 9.00
C SER A 399 -12.67 6.09 8.29
N TYR A 400 -13.57 6.76 8.98
CA TYR A 400 -14.32 7.88 8.41
C TYR A 400 -13.64 9.22 8.58
N SER A 401 -13.16 9.44 9.72
CA SER A 401 -12.31 10.56 10.11
C SER A 401 -11.70 10.19 11.45
N TRP A 402 -10.69 10.93 11.80
CA TRP A 402 -10.03 10.82 13.10
C TRP A 402 -10.97 11.01 14.31
N GLN A 403 -12.20 11.46 14.10
CA GLN A 403 -13.21 11.72 15.13
C GLN A 403 -14.26 10.60 15.26
N LYS A 404 -14.25 9.59 14.37
CA LYS A 404 -15.22 8.48 14.41
C LYS A 404 -14.50 7.14 14.51
N PRO A 405 -15.08 6.17 15.23
CA PRO A 405 -14.49 4.84 15.33
C PRO A 405 -14.42 4.16 13.96
N ALA A 406 -13.39 3.38 13.74
CA ALA A 406 -13.27 2.52 12.58
C ALA A 406 -14.45 1.54 12.50
N ILE A 407 -14.93 1.29 11.29
CA ILE A 407 -16.02 0.37 11.03
C ILE A 407 -15.40 -0.91 10.47
N LYS A 408 -15.67 -2.02 11.15
CA LYS A 408 -15.27 -3.35 10.67
C LYS A 408 -16.34 -3.92 9.77
N MET A 409 -15.92 -4.45 8.63
CA MET A 409 -16.78 -5.18 7.73
C MET A 409 -16.18 -6.54 7.41
N ASN A 410 -16.98 -7.58 7.61
CA ASN A 410 -16.65 -8.91 7.14
C ASN A 410 -17.15 -9.07 5.71
N LEU A 411 -16.25 -9.22 4.76
CA LEU A 411 -16.55 -9.35 3.34
C LEU A 411 -17.38 -10.61 3.02
N ASP A 412 -17.12 -11.70 3.71
CA ASP A 412 -17.84 -12.96 3.47
C ASP A 412 -19.28 -12.87 3.99
N ASP A 413 -19.51 -12.22 5.13
CA ASP A 413 -20.85 -11.96 5.64
C ASP A 413 -21.61 -10.99 4.75
N TYR A 414 -20.94 -9.98 4.22
CA TYR A 414 -21.53 -9.06 3.28
C TYR A 414 -21.93 -9.76 1.97
N ARG A 415 -21.05 -10.59 1.42
CA ARG A 415 -21.34 -11.42 0.23
C ARG A 415 -22.51 -12.36 0.44
N LYS A 416 -22.58 -13.02 1.60
CA LYS A 416 -23.72 -13.90 1.97
C LYS A 416 -25.04 -13.12 2.00
N LYS A 417 -25.05 -11.93 2.60
CA LYS A 417 -26.23 -11.05 2.65
C LYS A 417 -26.74 -10.64 1.26
N LYS A 418 -25.85 -10.50 0.28
CA LYS A 418 -26.16 -10.08 -1.09
C LYS A 418 -26.15 -11.23 -2.10
N ASN A 419 -26.36 -12.48 -1.66
CA ASN A 419 -26.40 -13.68 -2.50
C ASN A 419 -25.17 -13.87 -3.41
N ASN A 420 -23.99 -13.57 -2.91
CA ASN A 420 -22.70 -13.69 -3.58
C ASN A 420 -22.55 -12.84 -4.88
N SER A 421 -23.48 -11.94 -5.17
CA SER A 421 -23.46 -11.11 -6.39
C SER A 421 -22.77 -9.75 -6.20
N THR A 422 -22.37 -9.43 -4.98
CA THR A 422 -21.87 -8.10 -4.65
C THR A 422 -20.37 -8.01 -4.83
N ASP A 423 -19.92 -7.08 -5.63
CA ASP A 423 -18.51 -6.76 -5.81
C ASP A 423 -18.02 -5.73 -4.78
N LEU A 424 -16.72 -5.51 -4.78
CA LEU A 424 -16.10 -4.55 -3.86
C LEU A 424 -16.46 -3.10 -4.18
N SER A 425 -16.76 -2.78 -5.43
CA SER A 425 -17.17 -1.41 -5.79
C SER A 425 -18.49 -1.04 -5.11
N THR A 426 -19.41 -1.98 -5.03
CA THR A 426 -20.66 -1.84 -4.28
C THR A 426 -20.41 -1.64 -2.80
N ILE A 427 -19.53 -2.45 -2.21
CA ILE A 427 -19.15 -2.35 -0.81
C ILE A 427 -18.57 -0.97 -0.50
N VAL A 428 -17.62 -0.53 -1.30
CA VAL A 428 -16.98 0.79 -1.15
C VAL A 428 -18.00 1.91 -1.26
N ASN A 429 -18.93 1.82 -2.23
CA ASN A 429 -19.94 2.85 -2.45
C ASN A 429 -20.97 2.92 -1.31
N GLU A 430 -21.46 1.79 -0.81
CA GLU A 430 -22.38 1.78 0.35
C GLU A 430 -21.72 2.43 1.57
N TYR A 431 -20.47 2.11 1.86
CA TYR A 431 -19.78 2.66 3.01
C TYR A 431 -19.39 4.13 2.84
N ARG A 432 -19.08 4.55 1.62
CA ARG A 432 -18.80 5.97 1.34
C ARG A 432 -20.01 6.86 1.52
N SER A 433 -21.17 6.39 1.09
CA SER A 433 -22.41 7.17 1.22
C SER A 433 -22.88 7.28 2.67
N GLU A 434 -22.68 6.24 3.45
CA GLU A 434 -23.21 6.20 4.79
C GLU A 434 -22.27 6.73 5.87
N ARG A 435 -20.98 6.46 5.82
CA ARG A 435 -20.11 6.62 7.00
C ARG A 435 -18.65 6.80 6.76
N GLY A 436 -18.12 6.61 5.61
CA GLY A 436 -16.73 6.52 5.67
C GLY A 436 -15.94 6.42 4.43
N ILE A 437 -14.74 6.67 4.70
CA ILE A 437 -13.66 6.63 3.76
C ILE A 437 -12.97 5.32 4.02
N PHE A 438 -12.80 4.54 2.97
CA PHE A 438 -11.96 3.37 3.00
C PHE A 438 -10.51 3.84 3.17
N ASN A 439 -9.93 3.54 4.31
CA ASN A 439 -8.62 4.05 4.69
C ASN A 439 -7.50 3.09 4.29
N ASN A 440 -7.64 2.43 3.14
CA ASN A 440 -6.62 1.49 2.72
C ASN A 440 -6.06 1.83 1.35
N VAL A 441 -4.83 2.29 1.35
CA VAL A 441 -4.01 2.57 0.17
C VAL A 441 -3.69 1.33 -0.68
N ASP A 442 -3.91 0.12 -0.15
CA ASP A 442 -3.60 -1.13 -0.84
C ASP A 442 -4.64 -1.54 -1.90
N PHE A 443 -5.79 -0.85 -1.93
CA PHE A 443 -6.69 -0.95 -3.07
C PHE A 443 -6.15 -0.11 -4.20
N SER A 444 -5.19 -0.63 -4.88
CA SER A 444 -4.70 0.03 -6.06
C SER A 444 -5.72 -0.06 -7.19
N ASN A 445 -5.71 0.94 -8.03
CA ASN A 445 -6.57 1.02 -9.18
C ASN A 445 -5.89 0.53 -10.46
N HIS A 446 -4.77 -0.18 -10.37
CA HIS A 446 -4.03 -0.59 -11.56
C HIS A 446 -4.87 -1.48 -12.47
N TYR A 447 -5.59 -2.44 -11.90
CA TYR A 447 -6.52 -3.28 -12.65
C TYR A 447 -7.61 -2.46 -13.33
N PHE A 448 -8.27 -1.54 -12.61
CA PHE A 448 -9.34 -0.71 -13.16
C PHE A 448 -8.82 0.29 -14.18
N ASN A 449 -7.67 0.91 -13.92
CA ASN A 449 -7.02 1.81 -14.87
C ASN A 449 -6.65 1.06 -16.16
N LEU A 450 -6.15 -0.16 -16.03
CA LEU A 450 -5.81 -0.99 -17.17
C LEU A 450 -7.04 -1.36 -18.00
N LEU A 451 -8.14 -1.78 -17.35
CA LEU A 451 -9.42 -2.07 -18.02
C LEU A 451 -9.95 -0.86 -18.80
N ASP A 452 -9.76 0.34 -18.29
CA ASP A 452 -10.26 1.56 -18.94
C ASP A 452 -9.34 2.10 -20.05
N THR A 453 -8.05 1.78 -20.01
CA THR A 453 -7.05 2.28 -20.96
C THR A 453 -6.70 1.31 -22.08
N ILE A 454 -6.75 0.00 -21.83
CA ILE A 454 -6.43 -1.03 -22.84
C ILE A 454 -7.49 -1.06 -23.95
N SER A 455 -7.18 -1.62 -25.12
CA SER A 455 -8.14 -1.71 -26.22
C SER A 455 -9.44 -2.44 -25.85
N VAL A 456 -10.58 -2.00 -26.38
CA VAL A 456 -11.87 -2.68 -26.17
C VAL A 456 -11.80 -4.15 -26.60
N SER A 457 -11.08 -4.45 -27.68
CA SER A 457 -10.87 -5.84 -28.14
C SER A 457 -10.15 -6.70 -27.08
N SER A 458 -9.20 -6.13 -26.35
CA SER A 458 -8.53 -6.82 -25.23
C SER A 458 -9.49 -7.09 -24.07
N VAL A 459 -10.37 -6.14 -23.75
CA VAL A 459 -11.39 -6.31 -22.70
C VAL A 459 -12.42 -7.38 -23.10
N LEU A 460 -12.82 -7.42 -24.37
CA LEU A 460 -13.68 -8.50 -24.90
C LEU A 460 -13.01 -9.88 -24.85
N GLY A 461 -11.70 -9.92 -25.15
CA GLY A 461 -10.90 -11.13 -24.96
C GLY A 461 -10.86 -11.57 -23.49
N TYR A 462 -10.80 -10.62 -22.57
CA TYR A 462 -10.85 -10.89 -21.13
C TYR A 462 -12.24 -11.41 -20.70
N GLU A 463 -13.34 -10.80 -21.16
CA GLU A 463 -14.70 -11.31 -20.95
C GLU A 463 -14.79 -12.79 -21.37
N LYS A 464 -14.30 -13.11 -22.59
CA LYS A 464 -14.29 -14.48 -23.09
C LYS A 464 -13.44 -15.43 -22.21
N LEU A 465 -12.28 -14.99 -21.75
CA LEU A 465 -11.43 -15.77 -20.85
C LEU A 465 -12.14 -16.06 -19.52
N LEU A 466 -12.83 -15.09 -18.94
CA LEU A 466 -13.57 -15.28 -17.68
C LEU A 466 -14.72 -16.29 -17.83
N MET A 467 -15.32 -16.39 -19.03
CA MET A 467 -16.37 -17.38 -19.31
C MET A 467 -15.83 -18.78 -19.63
N SER A 468 -14.58 -18.90 -20.06
CA SER A 468 -14.01 -20.17 -20.56
C SER A 468 -12.48 -20.25 -20.35
N TYR A 469 -12.05 -20.15 -19.10
CA TYR A 469 -10.64 -20.38 -18.76
C TYR A 469 -10.27 -21.86 -18.85
N THR A 470 -9.06 -22.15 -19.31
CA THR A 470 -8.62 -23.51 -19.65
C THR A 470 -7.28 -23.93 -19.05
N SER A 471 -6.37 -22.98 -18.84
CA SER A 471 -5.04 -23.31 -18.30
C SER A 471 -5.04 -23.42 -16.76
N GLU A 472 -4.04 -24.08 -16.20
CA GLU A 472 -3.86 -24.14 -14.75
C GLU A 472 -3.61 -22.77 -14.15
N LEU A 473 -2.87 -21.88 -14.84
CA LEU A 473 -2.63 -20.53 -14.41
C LEU A 473 -3.94 -19.72 -14.38
N GLU A 474 -4.73 -19.77 -15.47
CA GLU A 474 -6.03 -19.09 -15.52
C GLU A 474 -6.97 -19.57 -14.42
N THR A 475 -7.02 -20.88 -14.16
CA THR A 475 -7.83 -21.47 -13.08
C THR A 475 -7.36 -20.99 -11.70
N PHE A 476 -6.05 -20.92 -11.48
CA PHE A 476 -5.48 -20.45 -10.23
C PHE A 476 -5.83 -18.98 -9.96
N LEU A 477 -5.67 -18.14 -10.97
CA LEU A 477 -5.95 -16.71 -10.91
C LEU A 477 -7.44 -16.43 -10.73
N TYR A 478 -8.29 -17.06 -11.55
CA TYR A 478 -9.75 -16.88 -11.51
C TYR A 478 -10.33 -17.14 -10.11
N LYS A 479 -9.93 -18.26 -9.50
CA LYS A 479 -10.40 -18.63 -8.15
C LYS A 479 -10.00 -17.66 -7.04
N ARG A 480 -9.03 -16.79 -7.29
CA ARG A 480 -8.46 -15.84 -6.30
C ARG A 480 -8.71 -14.38 -6.65
N SER A 481 -9.32 -14.13 -7.79
CA SER A 481 -9.68 -12.77 -8.25
C SER A 481 -11.12 -12.45 -7.88
N TYR A 482 -11.42 -11.16 -7.79
CA TYR A 482 -12.78 -10.67 -7.67
C TYR A 482 -13.37 -10.46 -9.05
N ILE A 483 -14.23 -11.38 -9.46
CA ILE A 483 -14.87 -11.35 -10.77
C ILE A 483 -16.32 -10.87 -10.62
N ASN A 484 -16.64 -9.75 -11.26
CA ASN A 484 -18.00 -9.26 -11.41
C ASN A 484 -18.29 -8.99 -12.89
N MET A 485 -19.14 -9.81 -13.47
CA MET A 485 -19.46 -9.71 -14.89
C MET A 485 -20.32 -8.49 -15.21
N GLU A 486 -21.21 -8.06 -14.31
CA GLU A 486 -22.04 -6.87 -14.51
C GLU A 486 -21.17 -5.60 -14.50
N TYR A 487 -20.16 -5.54 -13.62
CA TYR A 487 -19.15 -4.48 -13.66
C TYR A 487 -18.42 -4.42 -15.01
N LEU A 488 -18.03 -5.59 -15.53
CA LEU A 488 -17.33 -5.67 -16.82
C LEU A 488 -18.24 -5.27 -17.99
N TRP A 489 -19.50 -5.68 -17.99
CA TRP A 489 -20.46 -5.30 -19.01
C TRP A 489 -20.78 -3.79 -18.97
N ASP A 490 -20.94 -3.22 -17.79
CA ASP A 490 -21.10 -1.77 -17.64
C ASP A 490 -19.87 -1.02 -18.16
N LEU A 491 -18.66 -1.47 -17.85
CA LEU A 491 -17.41 -0.92 -18.40
C LEU A 491 -17.39 -1.00 -19.93
N ILE A 492 -17.63 -2.16 -20.51
CA ILE A 492 -17.61 -2.36 -21.96
C ILE A 492 -18.66 -1.47 -22.63
N GLY A 493 -19.87 -1.42 -22.08
CA GLY A 493 -20.93 -0.54 -22.55
C GLY A 493 -20.54 0.93 -22.48
N THR A 494 -19.94 1.38 -21.39
CA THR A 494 -19.43 2.74 -21.21
C THR A 494 -18.35 3.08 -22.24
N ARG A 495 -17.43 2.16 -22.53
CA ARG A 495 -16.40 2.38 -23.54
C ARG A 495 -16.98 2.49 -24.95
N TYR A 496 -18.00 1.69 -25.27
CA TYR A 496 -18.74 1.86 -26.54
C TYR A 496 -19.51 3.19 -26.61
N LEU A 497 -20.01 3.73 -25.48
CA LEU A 497 -20.56 5.08 -25.44
C LEU A 497 -19.51 6.13 -25.79
N ARG A 498 -18.30 6.03 -25.27
CA ARG A 498 -17.18 6.92 -25.60
C ARG A 498 -16.78 6.86 -27.07
N ASP A 499 -16.90 5.69 -27.68
CA ASP A 499 -16.65 5.48 -29.11
C ASP A 499 -17.83 5.88 -29.99
N CYS A 500 -18.93 6.37 -29.42
CA CYS A 500 -20.21 6.64 -30.11
C CYS A 500 -20.81 5.41 -30.82
N ASN A 501 -20.49 4.22 -30.35
CA ASN A 501 -21.09 2.97 -30.88
C ASN A 501 -22.25 2.56 -29.99
N TYR A 502 -23.35 3.31 -30.14
CA TYR A 502 -24.50 3.21 -29.24
C TYR A 502 -25.20 1.85 -29.31
N ASP A 503 -25.25 1.19 -30.47
CA ASP A 503 -25.89 -0.13 -30.63
C ASP A 503 -25.13 -1.20 -29.81
N LYS A 504 -23.80 -1.18 -29.87
CA LYS A 504 -22.99 -2.07 -29.03
C LYS A 504 -23.08 -1.68 -27.55
N ALA A 505 -23.14 -0.39 -27.25
CA ALA A 505 -23.36 0.07 -25.87
C ALA A 505 -24.69 -0.49 -25.32
N VAL A 506 -25.79 -0.40 -26.08
CA VAL A 506 -27.09 -0.99 -25.72
C VAL A 506 -26.97 -2.50 -25.50
N THR A 507 -26.25 -3.21 -26.40
CA THR A 507 -26.06 -4.66 -26.28
C THR A 507 -25.40 -5.06 -24.94
N TYR A 508 -24.38 -4.31 -24.48
CA TYR A 508 -23.67 -4.63 -23.24
C TYR A 508 -24.40 -4.11 -22.00
N LEU A 509 -24.90 -2.88 -22.04
CA LEU A 509 -25.61 -2.28 -20.91
C LEU A 509 -26.92 -3.00 -20.59
N SER A 510 -27.56 -3.64 -21.57
CA SER A 510 -28.76 -4.45 -21.35
C SER A 510 -28.52 -5.77 -20.60
N LYS A 511 -27.25 -6.18 -20.44
CA LYS A 511 -26.89 -7.33 -19.62
C LYS A 511 -26.77 -6.97 -18.12
N VAL A 512 -26.74 -5.68 -17.80
CA VAL A 512 -26.56 -5.17 -16.43
C VAL A 512 -27.92 -5.08 -15.74
N SER A 513 -28.03 -5.67 -14.55
CA SER A 513 -29.29 -5.68 -13.79
C SER A 513 -29.57 -4.34 -13.11
N ASP A 514 -30.85 -4.08 -12.86
CA ASP A 514 -31.28 -2.92 -12.09
C ASP A 514 -30.76 -2.97 -10.65
N ASP A 515 -30.60 -4.15 -10.08
CA ASP A 515 -30.08 -4.32 -8.72
C ASP A 515 -28.61 -3.93 -8.63
N TYR A 516 -27.79 -4.30 -9.63
CA TYR A 516 -26.42 -3.81 -9.73
C TYR A 516 -26.37 -2.28 -9.84
N GLN A 517 -27.20 -1.69 -10.69
CA GLN A 517 -27.25 -0.24 -10.89
C GLN A 517 -27.66 0.51 -9.61
N LYS A 518 -28.62 -0.02 -8.85
CA LYS A 518 -29.02 0.56 -7.54
C LYS A 518 -27.88 0.56 -6.53
N THR A 519 -26.98 -0.42 -6.60
CA THR A 519 -25.85 -0.55 -5.67
C THR A 519 -24.71 0.42 -5.96
N LEU A 520 -24.62 0.98 -7.15
CA LEU A 520 -23.55 1.90 -7.54
C LEU A 520 -23.62 3.28 -6.87
N ASN A 521 -24.63 3.57 -6.09
CA ASN A 521 -24.87 4.80 -5.34
C ASN A 521 -24.24 6.07 -5.94
N THR A 522 -24.76 6.47 -7.05
CA THR A 522 -24.22 7.50 -7.88
C THR A 522 -24.75 8.87 -7.48
N TYR A 523 -24.48 9.24 -6.27
CA TYR A 523 -25.10 10.26 -5.47
C TYR A 523 -25.19 11.66 -6.09
N TYR A 524 -24.25 12.05 -6.93
CA TYR A 524 -24.17 13.45 -7.38
C TYR A 524 -24.46 13.67 -8.86
N TYR A 525 -24.37 12.66 -9.71
CA TYR A 525 -24.28 12.88 -11.15
C TYR A 525 -25.37 12.21 -11.97
N MET A 526 -26.06 11.23 -11.39
CA MET A 526 -27.08 10.46 -12.10
C MET A 526 -28.42 11.17 -12.30
N ASN A 527 -28.67 12.26 -11.60
CA ASN A 527 -29.98 12.86 -11.54
C ASN A 527 -30.20 13.99 -12.57
N ARG A 528 -29.31 14.17 -13.52
CA ARG A 528 -29.50 15.20 -14.55
C ARG A 528 -30.01 14.59 -15.83
N LEU A 529 -31.06 15.17 -16.37
CA LEU A 529 -31.62 14.76 -17.66
C LEU A 529 -30.59 15.00 -18.76
N PRO A 530 -30.09 13.95 -19.44
CA PRO A 530 -28.95 14.08 -20.35
C PRO A 530 -29.27 14.90 -21.61
N PHE A 531 -30.53 15.02 -21.96
CA PHE A 531 -30.99 15.72 -23.17
C PHE A 531 -31.72 17.03 -22.85
N SER A 532 -31.64 17.52 -21.60
CA SER A 532 -32.26 18.76 -21.20
C SER A 532 -31.25 19.91 -21.17
N TYR A 533 -31.69 21.10 -21.59
CA TYR A 533 -30.96 22.35 -21.40
C TYR A 533 -30.95 22.78 -19.92
N ASP A 534 -31.96 22.33 -19.19
CA ASP A 534 -32.14 22.67 -17.78
C ASP A 534 -31.19 21.82 -16.94
N ARG A 535 -30.35 22.50 -16.16
CA ARG A 535 -29.41 21.87 -15.23
C ARG A 535 -30.08 21.32 -13.97
N ARG A 536 -31.42 21.27 -13.91
CA ARG A 536 -32.15 20.70 -12.79
C ARG A 536 -31.91 19.19 -12.68
N TYR A 537 -31.94 18.71 -11.46
CA TYR A 537 -31.86 17.29 -11.16
C TYR A 537 -33.16 16.58 -11.61
N GLY A 538 -33.03 15.47 -12.28
CA GLY A 538 -34.14 14.57 -12.61
C GLY A 538 -34.33 13.51 -11.54
N GLU A 539 -35.34 12.66 -11.72
CA GLU A 539 -35.53 11.47 -10.91
C GLU A 539 -34.48 10.41 -11.25
N PHE A 540 -34.15 9.56 -10.25
CA PHE A 540 -33.26 8.43 -10.46
C PHE A 540 -33.88 7.43 -11.43
N ILE A 541 -33.18 7.10 -12.49
CA ILE A 541 -33.57 6.09 -13.46
C ILE A 541 -32.63 4.90 -13.30
N PRO A 542 -33.14 3.70 -12.93
CA PRO A 542 -32.34 2.49 -12.97
C PRO A 542 -31.79 2.26 -14.38
N ASN A 543 -30.55 1.73 -14.45
CA ASN A 543 -29.85 1.51 -15.72
C ASN A 543 -29.83 2.73 -16.67
N TYR A 544 -29.57 3.86 -16.12
CA TYR A 544 -29.53 5.16 -16.76
C TYR A 544 -28.62 5.20 -18.01
N LYS A 545 -27.46 4.54 -18.00
CA LYS A 545 -26.59 4.47 -19.18
C LYS A 545 -27.24 3.75 -20.34
N LEU A 546 -28.03 2.74 -20.07
CA LEU A 546 -28.80 2.02 -21.11
C LEU A 546 -29.86 2.92 -21.75
N ASP A 547 -30.61 3.69 -20.95
CA ASP A 547 -31.60 4.65 -21.46
C ASP A 547 -30.91 5.72 -22.30
N PHE A 548 -29.81 6.26 -21.83
CA PHE A 548 -29.00 7.21 -22.61
C PHE A 548 -28.52 6.61 -23.94
N ALA A 549 -27.98 5.37 -23.93
CA ALA A 549 -27.49 4.70 -25.12
C ALA A 549 -28.63 4.49 -26.16
N ARG A 550 -29.80 4.06 -25.68
CA ARG A 550 -30.98 3.86 -26.55
C ARG A 550 -31.43 5.16 -27.23
N LYS A 551 -31.53 6.25 -26.45
CA LYS A 551 -31.92 7.55 -27.02
C LYS A 551 -30.87 8.10 -27.98
N MET A 552 -29.59 7.95 -27.67
CA MET A 552 -28.53 8.33 -28.60
C MET A 552 -28.56 7.53 -29.90
N SER A 553 -28.79 6.21 -29.83
CA SER A 553 -28.97 5.37 -31.03
C SER A 553 -30.19 5.82 -31.87
N GLU A 554 -31.32 6.08 -31.20
CA GLU A 554 -32.55 6.59 -31.85
C GLU A 554 -32.29 7.92 -32.57
N TYR A 555 -31.70 8.90 -31.91
CA TYR A 555 -31.42 10.20 -32.54
C TYR A 555 -30.41 10.09 -33.69
N HIS A 556 -29.40 9.22 -33.58
CA HIS A 556 -28.48 8.95 -34.68
C HIS A 556 -29.19 8.28 -35.88
N MET A 557 -30.12 7.38 -35.65
CA MET A 557 -30.93 6.78 -36.69
C MET A 557 -31.78 7.85 -37.40
N ILE A 558 -32.47 8.71 -36.63
CA ILE A 558 -33.27 9.81 -37.21
C ILE A 558 -32.39 10.75 -38.03
N ALA A 559 -31.26 11.18 -37.49
CA ALA A 559 -30.32 12.08 -38.15
C ALA A 559 -29.74 11.50 -39.47
N SER A 560 -29.69 10.17 -39.61
CA SER A 560 -29.14 9.48 -40.78
C SER A 560 -30.18 9.07 -41.81
N THR A 561 -31.43 8.89 -41.42
CA THR A 561 -32.48 8.33 -42.32
C THR A 561 -33.59 9.32 -42.68
N CYS A 562 -33.83 10.34 -41.84
CA CYS A 562 -34.86 11.32 -42.10
C CYS A 562 -34.40 12.35 -43.17
N THR A 563 -35.34 12.76 -44.01
CA THR A 563 -35.11 13.75 -45.08
C THR A 563 -35.58 15.16 -44.72
N ASP A 564 -36.38 15.31 -43.65
CA ASP A 564 -36.83 16.59 -43.16
C ASP A 564 -35.69 17.31 -42.40
N PRO A 565 -35.25 18.49 -42.88
CA PRO A 565 -34.10 19.18 -42.30
C PRO A 565 -34.33 19.65 -40.86
N ASP A 566 -35.57 19.96 -40.46
CA ASP A 566 -35.89 20.39 -39.10
C ASP A 566 -35.87 19.22 -38.12
N ILE A 567 -36.37 18.06 -38.55
CA ILE A 567 -36.30 16.82 -37.74
C ILE A 567 -34.85 16.35 -37.61
N VAL A 568 -34.08 16.40 -38.68
CA VAL A 568 -32.65 16.07 -38.67
C VAL A 568 -31.88 17.04 -37.74
N GLY A 569 -32.19 18.33 -37.84
CA GLY A 569 -31.59 19.37 -37.02
C GLY A 569 -31.88 19.16 -35.53
N ASP A 570 -33.11 18.91 -35.15
CA ASP A 570 -33.52 18.61 -33.76
C ASP A 570 -32.80 17.37 -33.22
N ALA A 571 -32.73 16.30 -34.01
CA ALA A 571 -32.02 15.08 -33.62
C ALA A 571 -30.52 15.35 -33.38
N LEU A 572 -29.85 16.10 -34.24
CA LEU A 572 -28.43 16.46 -34.08
C LEU A 572 -28.19 17.35 -32.85
N ILE A 573 -29.11 18.28 -32.57
CA ILE A 573 -29.06 19.12 -31.37
C ILE A 573 -29.16 18.23 -30.14
N LYS A 574 -30.11 17.31 -30.06
CA LYS A 574 -30.26 16.37 -28.94
C LYS A 574 -29.02 15.50 -28.75
N ILE A 575 -28.41 15.01 -29.85
CA ILE A 575 -27.15 14.28 -29.81
C ILE A 575 -26.06 15.15 -29.19
N GLY A 576 -25.89 16.38 -29.65
CA GLY A 576 -24.86 17.30 -29.13
C GLY A 576 -25.04 17.64 -27.64
N ILE A 577 -26.30 17.89 -27.22
CA ILE A 577 -26.64 18.10 -25.81
C ILE A 577 -26.33 16.86 -24.97
N GLY A 578 -26.79 15.69 -25.45
CA GLY A 578 -26.53 14.42 -24.77
C GLY A 578 -25.04 14.14 -24.62
N MET A 579 -24.24 14.40 -25.65
CA MET A 579 -22.78 14.29 -25.59
C MET A 579 -22.19 15.23 -24.53
N ARG A 580 -22.56 16.50 -24.54
CA ARG A 580 -22.04 17.48 -23.57
C ARG A 580 -22.41 17.09 -22.14
N ASN A 581 -23.68 16.78 -21.89
CA ASN A 581 -24.17 16.46 -20.55
C ASN A 581 -23.64 15.12 -20.03
N SER A 582 -23.34 14.17 -20.92
CA SER A 582 -22.91 12.82 -20.53
C SER A 582 -21.58 12.79 -19.76
N LEU A 583 -20.73 13.78 -19.92
CA LEU A 583 -19.46 13.87 -19.19
C LEU A 583 -19.60 14.69 -17.90
N GLU A 584 -20.13 15.92 -18.00
CA GLU A 584 -20.13 16.84 -16.87
C GLU A 584 -21.29 16.63 -15.90
N PHE A 585 -22.46 16.27 -16.43
CA PHE A 585 -23.70 16.32 -15.67
C PHE A 585 -24.38 14.98 -15.45
N CYS A 586 -24.03 13.98 -16.20
CA CYS A 586 -24.68 12.69 -16.13
C CYS A 586 -23.75 11.49 -16.22
N TRP A 587 -22.48 11.65 -16.02
CA TRP A 587 -21.46 10.60 -15.89
C TRP A 587 -21.66 9.32 -16.75
N ALA A 588 -22.45 9.38 -17.83
CA ALA A 588 -22.65 8.22 -18.70
C ALA A 588 -21.34 7.69 -19.30
N LEU A 589 -20.35 8.56 -19.43
CA LEU A 589 -19.02 8.23 -19.97
C LEU A 589 -18.01 7.87 -18.89
N THR A 590 -18.39 7.88 -17.62
CA THR A 590 -17.49 7.55 -16.51
C THR A 590 -17.78 6.15 -15.98
N HIS A 591 -16.81 5.59 -15.30
CA HIS A 591 -16.92 4.30 -14.66
C HIS A 591 -16.35 4.34 -13.25
N TYR A 592 -16.91 3.53 -12.35
CA TYR A 592 -16.41 3.45 -10.98
C TYR A 592 -15.09 2.72 -10.89
N LYS A 593 -14.23 3.20 -10.02
CA LYS A 593 -13.06 2.49 -9.52
C LYS A 593 -13.11 2.43 -8.00
N TRP A 594 -12.34 1.52 -7.45
CA TRP A 594 -12.23 1.34 -6.00
C TRP A 594 -11.23 2.32 -5.41
N THR A 595 -11.38 3.59 -5.62
CA THR A 595 -10.50 4.55 -5.00
C THR A 595 -11.19 5.29 -3.89
N TYR A 596 -10.35 5.60 -2.96
CA TYR A 596 -10.63 6.45 -1.83
C TYR A 596 -11.07 7.87 -2.21
N ASP A 597 -10.45 8.49 -3.19
CA ASP A 597 -10.60 9.93 -3.42
C ASP A 597 -11.68 10.28 -4.42
N ASP A 598 -11.74 9.58 -5.50
CA ASP A 598 -12.78 9.74 -6.50
C ASP A 598 -13.16 8.38 -7.09
N PRO A 599 -14.37 7.90 -6.82
CA PRO A 599 -14.84 6.65 -7.39
C PRO A 599 -15.05 6.73 -8.90
N ARG A 600 -15.04 7.93 -9.46
CA ARG A 600 -15.21 8.15 -10.88
C ARG A 600 -13.87 8.00 -11.57
N PHE A 601 -13.91 7.41 -12.74
CA PHE A 601 -12.77 7.41 -13.63
C PHE A 601 -12.75 8.69 -14.46
N GLU A 602 -11.69 9.48 -14.35
CA GLU A 602 -11.49 10.62 -15.24
C GLU A 602 -11.03 10.14 -16.61
N TRP A 603 -11.86 10.40 -17.60
CA TRP A 603 -11.53 10.01 -18.95
C TRP A 603 -10.69 11.09 -19.66
N ASN A 604 -9.49 10.72 -20.09
CA ASN A 604 -8.55 11.63 -20.78
C ASN A 604 -9.04 12.14 -22.14
N GLY A 605 -10.12 11.55 -22.68
CA GLY A 605 -10.74 11.97 -23.94
C GLY A 605 -11.74 13.13 -23.82
N SER A 606 -11.91 13.72 -22.64
CA SER A 606 -12.95 14.73 -22.36
C SER A 606 -12.90 15.94 -23.30
N SER A 607 -11.73 16.50 -23.57
CA SER A 607 -11.58 17.67 -24.46
C SER A 607 -12.03 17.38 -25.89
N VAL A 608 -11.59 16.24 -26.44
CA VAL A 608 -11.97 15.79 -27.78
C VAL A 608 -13.48 15.53 -27.87
N TRP A 609 -14.06 15.03 -26.79
CA TRP A 609 -15.49 14.77 -26.69
C TRP A 609 -16.29 16.09 -26.68
N HIS A 610 -15.86 17.09 -25.95
CA HIS A 610 -16.46 18.42 -25.94
C HIS A 610 -16.44 19.07 -27.32
N ASP A 611 -15.31 19.01 -28.01
CA ASP A 611 -15.18 19.55 -29.38
C ASP A 611 -16.13 18.84 -30.35
N LYS A 612 -16.29 17.52 -30.18
CA LYS A 612 -17.22 16.74 -30.99
C LYS A 612 -18.66 17.08 -30.70
N ALA A 613 -19.02 17.29 -29.42
CA ALA A 613 -20.34 17.75 -28.99
C ALA A 613 -20.67 19.11 -29.61
N GLN A 614 -19.76 20.06 -29.54
CA GLN A 614 -19.90 21.40 -30.08
C GLN A 614 -20.10 21.40 -31.60
N ARG A 615 -19.29 20.62 -32.33
CA ARG A 615 -19.46 20.47 -33.80
C ARG A 615 -20.78 19.86 -34.16
N THR A 616 -21.29 18.88 -33.41
CA THR A 616 -22.57 18.24 -33.64
C THR A 616 -23.74 19.18 -33.41
N LEU A 617 -23.68 19.98 -32.33
CA LEU A 617 -24.64 21.05 -32.06
C LEU A 617 -24.71 22.07 -33.20
N SER A 618 -23.54 22.57 -33.62
CA SER A 618 -23.45 23.53 -34.74
C SER A 618 -24.00 22.97 -36.05
N LYS A 619 -23.72 21.68 -36.35
CA LYS A 619 -24.26 21.01 -37.49
C LYS A 619 -25.78 20.91 -37.44
N GLY A 620 -26.35 20.58 -36.28
CA GLY A 620 -27.80 20.51 -36.09
C GLY A 620 -28.48 21.86 -36.34
N LEU A 621 -27.94 22.93 -35.78
CA LEU A 621 -28.45 24.28 -35.95
C LEU A 621 -28.41 24.75 -37.41
N ASN A 622 -27.30 24.48 -38.10
CA ASN A 622 -27.16 24.84 -39.52
C ASN A 622 -28.07 24.02 -40.45
N SER A 623 -28.61 22.89 -39.99
CA SER A 623 -29.53 22.06 -40.73
C SER A 623 -30.98 22.53 -40.59
N MET A 624 -31.32 23.29 -39.57
CA MET A 624 -32.69 23.74 -39.31
C MET A 624 -33.06 24.94 -40.17
N THR A 625 -34.26 24.94 -40.68
CA THR A 625 -34.86 26.04 -41.46
C THR A 625 -35.69 26.98 -40.56
N ASN A 626 -36.04 26.54 -39.37
CA ASN A 626 -36.93 27.26 -38.45
C ASN A 626 -36.15 28.21 -37.49
N LYS A 627 -36.63 29.46 -37.33
CA LYS A 627 -35.98 30.48 -36.49
C LYS A 627 -35.89 30.15 -34.99
N ASN A 628 -36.65 29.16 -34.50
CA ASN A 628 -36.61 28.75 -33.10
C ASN A 628 -35.28 28.05 -32.71
N ALA A 629 -34.41 27.72 -33.65
CA ALA A 629 -33.09 27.22 -33.40
C ALA A 629 -32.18 28.20 -32.65
N CYS A 630 -32.38 29.51 -32.85
CA CYS A 630 -31.61 30.57 -32.18
C CYS A 630 -31.94 30.69 -30.67
N ASP A 631 -33.20 30.44 -30.29
CA ASP A 631 -33.64 30.49 -28.89
C ASP A 631 -33.08 29.30 -28.08
N VAL A 632 -32.92 28.18 -28.73
CA VAL A 632 -32.27 26.98 -28.12
C VAL A 632 -30.80 27.23 -27.82
N LEU A 633 -30.09 27.96 -28.69
CA LEU A 633 -28.67 28.32 -28.46
C LEU A 633 -28.49 29.38 -27.38
N ALA A 634 -29.34 30.41 -27.38
CA ALA A 634 -29.25 31.47 -26.39
C ALA A 634 -29.44 30.99 -24.95
N ASN A 635 -30.18 29.91 -24.74
CA ASN A 635 -30.36 29.23 -23.47
C ASN A 635 -29.25 28.24 -23.11
N TYR A 636 -28.36 27.92 -24.06
CA TYR A 636 -27.31 26.93 -23.89
C TYR A 636 -25.93 27.55 -23.61
N TYR A 637 -25.70 28.77 -24.03
CA TYR A 637 -24.53 29.60 -23.72
C TYR A 637 -24.79 30.56 -22.56
#